data_21918963c634181619cc0166f0afd39f
#
_entry.id   21918963c634181619cc0166f0afd39f
#
_cell.length_a   1.000
_cell.length_b   1.000
_cell.length_c   1.000
_cell.angle_alpha   90.00
_cell.angle_beta   90.00
_cell.angle_gamma   90.00
#
_symmetry.space_group_name_H-M   'P 1'
#
loop_
_entity.id
_entity.type
_entity.pdbx_description
1 polymer ?
#
loop_
_entity_poly.entity_id
_entity_poly.type
_entity_poly.pdbx_seq_one_letter_code
_entity_poly.pdbx_strand_id
1 'polypeptide(L)'
;MRRILLILSIVLLAAGCRQPVRESYTYTNPILHLDYSDPDAIRVGDDYWMTASSFNFFPGLPILHSRDLVHWDLVSYALTDYPCDGSGDDFHTVVHHGKAVWAPAIRYHDGWYYIYVGDPDRGIFMVRTQNPAGAWEKPVWVVREKGFIDPCPLWDDDGRAWLSHGCAGSRAGLKSVLFVAPLSADGTRLEGHSRIVYDGHATQPTIEGTKLYKRDGYYYIFSPAGGVATGWQTVLRSKSPYGPYEEKTVLAWAPGTINGPHQGAWVSAQDGSDWFIHFQDKGAYGRIVHLQPLEWGSDGWPVIGEDPDGDSVGQPVSRFKAPGPEAVYSALLHSHVLVNAPENAPAPGARLPLEWQCPAIPSPYWHMALPEGGVRLYSVYQDWPWNNLWDCPNLLQQKFPAERFTVTARLAFRPNPQLKGESAGFIVMGNDYAGLKLTDTSNGALLQFVLCKNASRGASEQTLDIAVLPYNMASLSHVFESQNVPLVNYPDLPETVVWVRLEVRPKAVEGNVPDAVCRFLWSLDGKRYSPSGVKFTAKPEMWTGAKFGFFCNRFSPKNDSGCLDVTNLKVKPEYAPLEGFIYDESNVPNYKLPDALAFQNGKQVKNVRDWEKRRKELLNLFESQMYGTAPGRPSEESFELLESGPAFDGLATRKQVRVHLGDGEYQDLLMYLPAGATNVLVFLGVNFFGNHTICTDWAIALPDSLRYRSDYTLDARGSQAHRWPVETIVKAGFGIATFCCEDIAPDSEEECCKRVRGHYPGYTWGNIAAWAWGLSRAMDYLETDNDVSKVAVFGHSRMGKAAVWASAKDTRFAMLVSNASGCGGAAISRRCYGETIRRITTHYPYWFTSAFSKYGDNEDLMPFDQHEALALTAPRPLYVESATEDRWSDPRGEFLSLEATAPVYALYGFDTPPTGYHIRPGKHEILEYDWVRYLDFAKEQL
;
A
#
# COMPACT_ATOMS: atom_id res chain seq x y z
N MET A 1 31.27 8.89 59.66
CA MET A 1 29.86 8.59 59.30
C MET A 1 29.34 9.47 58.14
N ARG A 2 29.58 10.78 58.06
CA ARG A 2 29.06 11.62 56.92
C ARG A 2 29.63 11.31 55.51
N ARG A 3 30.86 10.78 55.40
CA ARG A 3 31.48 10.41 54.10
C ARG A 3 31.02 9.04 53.56
N ILE A 4 30.57 8.16 54.44
CA ILE A 4 30.06 6.84 54.05
C ILE A 4 28.61 6.94 53.55
N LEU A 5 27.82 7.86 54.11
CA LEU A 5 26.46 8.15 53.64
C LEU A 5 26.43 8.83 52.24
N LEU A 6 27.44 9.63 51.91
CA LEU A 6 27.52 10.27 50.57
C LEU A 6 27.92 9.26 49.48
N ILE A 7 28.72 8.28 49.77
CA ILE A 7 29.13 7.21 48.83
C ILE A 7 27.97 6.23 48.59
N LEU A 8 27.18 5.91 49.63
CA LEU A 8 25.97 5.09 49.48
C LEU A 8 24.87 5.83 48.69
N SER A 9 24.74 7.15 48.82
CA SER A 9 23.77 7.94 48.07
C SER A 9 24.15 8.07 46.57
N ILE A 10 25.43 8.08 46.23
CA ILE A 10 25.91 8.11 44.84
C ILE A 10 25.80 6.73 44.18
N VAL A 11 25.97 5.65 44.95
CA VAL A 11 25.77 4.29 44.44
C VAL A 11 24.29 3.96 44.25
N LEU A 12 23.39 4.52 45.09
CA LEU A 12 21.94 4.36 44.93
C LEU A 12 21.33 5.25 43.82
N LEU A 13 21.98 6.37 43.45
CA LEU A 13 21.57 7.21 42.30
C LEU A 13 22.10 6.67 40.96
N ALA A 14 23.10 5.81 40.96
CA ALA A 14 23.58 5.12 39.76
C ALA A 14 22.84 3.79 39.45
N ALA A 15 21.99 3.32 40.39
CA ALA A 15 21.17 2.11 40.23
C ALA A 15 19.69 2.43 39.86
N GLY A 16 19.34 3.70 39.71
CA GLY A 16 17.99 4.13 39.38
C GLY A 16 17.83 4.53 37.92
N CYS A 17 17.09 3.75 37.20
CA CYS A 17 16.63 3.91 35.78
C CYS A 17 17.50 3.23 34.73
N ARG A 18 17.77 1.94 34.87
CA ARG A 18 17.78 1.09 33.69
C ARG A 18 16.32 0.72 33.40
N GLN A 19 15.70 1.38 32.43
CA GLN A 19 14.50 0.80 31.77
C GLN A 19 14.90 -0.62 31.33
N PRO A 20 14.01 -1.62 31.44
CA PRO A 20 14.29 -2.93 30.92
C PRO A 20 14.57 -2.80 29.43
N VAL A 21 15.79 -3.07 29.02
CA VAL A 21 16.17 -3.22 27.62
C VAL A 21 15.27 -4.36 27.12
N ARG A 22 14.40 -4.10 26.16
CA ARG A 22 13.69 -5.18 25.45
C ARG A 22 14.75 -5.99 24.72
N GLU A 23 15.04 -7.19 25.21
CA GLU A 23 16.11 -8.04 24.68
C GLU A 23 15.90 -8.46 23.24
N SER A 24 14.67 -8.38 22.73
CA SER A 24 14.34 -8.58 21.31
C SER A 24 13.00 -7.96 20.97
N TYR A 25 12.88 -7.41 19.76
CA TYR A 25 11.61 -6.96 19.18
C TYR A 25 11.47 -7.52 17.76
N THR A 26 10.28 -7.44 17.20
CA THR A 26 9.99 -7.92 15.85
C THR A 26 9.78 -6.71 14.95
N TYR A 27 10.47 -6.69 13.82
CA TYR A 27 10.23 -5.68 12.78
C TYR A 27 9.33 -6.24 11.68
N THR A 28 8.82 -5.37 10.84
CA THR A 28 8.00 -5.71 9.67
C THR A 28 8.54 -5.01 8.43
N ASN A 29 8.57 -5.73 7.31
CA ASN A 29 8.95 -5.19 6.01
C ASN A 29 7.76 -4.50 5.30
N PRO A 30 8.00 -3.41 4.56
CA PRO A 30 9.29 -2.74 4.37
C PRO A 30 9.76 -1.97 5.63
N ILE A 31 11.07 -1.99 5.91
CA ILE A 31 11.63 -1.18 6.99
C ILE A 31 11.61 0.32 6.68
N LEU A 32 11.64 0.70 5.39
CA LEU A 32 11.44 2.06 4.92
C LEU A 32 10.47 2.06 3.74
N HIS A 33 9.29 2.66 3.93
CA HIS A 33 8.34 2.89 2.85
C HIS A 33 8.65 4.23 2.15
N LEU A 34 9.89 4.36 1.68
CA LEU A 34 10.44 5.50 0.97
C LEU A 34 11.28 5.01 -0.21
N ASP A 35 11.27 5.76 -1.29
CA ASP A 35 12.01 5.47 -2.51
C ASP A 35 13.53 5.65 -2.31
N TYR A 36 14.21 4.58 -1.88
CA TYR A 36 15.66 4.49 -1.80
C TYR A 36 16.15 3.34 -2.66
N SER A 37 16.28 3.62 -3.95
CA SER A 37 16.73 2.65 -4.96
C SER A 37 18.13 2.13 -4.68
N ASP A 38 18.36 0.86 -4.96
CA ASP A 38 19.70 0.25 -4.96
C ASP A 38 20.46 0.48 -3.64
N PRO A 39 19.84 0.18 -2.47
CA PRO A 39 20.45 0.48 -1.19
C PRO A 39 21.71 -0.33 -0.96
N ASP A 40 22.76 0.32 -0.47
CA ASP A 40 23.97 -0.32 0.03
C ASP A 40 24.27 0.18 1.43
N ALA A 41 24.60 -0.74 2.34
CA ALA A 41 24.80 -0.42 3.73
C ALA A 41 26.02 -1.12 4.33
N ILE A 42 26.62 -0.46 5.33
CA ILE A 42 27.74 -0.99 6.10
C ILE A 42 27.55 -0.72 7.60
N ARG A 43 28.27 -1.49 8.43
CA ARG A 43 28.44 -1.21 9.86
C ARG A 43 29.85 -0.72 10.15
N VAL A 44 29.96 0.37 10.92
CA VAL A 44 31.22 0.88 11.44
C VAL A 44 31.07 1.15 12.94
N GLY A 45 31.68 0.30 13.77
CA GLY A 45 31.45 0.32 15.20
C GLY A 45 30.00 -0.06 15.53
N ASP A 46 29.30 0.86 16.23
CA ASP A 46 27.91 0.70 16.65
C ASP A 46 26.92 1.34 15.67
N ASP A 47 27.42 1.94 14.59
CA ASP A 47 26.63 2.70 13.65
C ASP A 47 26.49 1.95 12.31
N TYR A 48 25.28 2.00 11.76
CA TYR A 48 24.99 1.53 10.41
C TYR A 48 24.79 2.74 9.50
N TRP A 49 25.35 2.67 8.30
CA TRP A 49 25.30 3.72 7.30
C TRP A 49 24.80 3.14 5.98
N MET A 50 23.82 3.82 5.38
CA MET A 50 23.24 3.40 4.10
C MET A 50 23.24 4.56 3.12
N THR A 51 23.45 4.25 1.85
CA THR A 51 23.27 5.16 0.72
C THR A 51 22.37 4.52 -0.33
N ALA A 52 21.90 5.30 -1.31
CA ALA A 52 21.00 4.83 -2.35
C ALA A 52 21.19 5.66 -3.64
N SER A 53 20.72 5.13 -4.78
CA SER A 53 20.64 5.87 -6.03
C SER A 53 19.79 7.12 -5.89
N SER A 54 20.19 8.20 -6.53
CA SER A 54 19.39 9.42 -6.62
C SER A 54 19.10 9.83 -8.07
N PHE A 55 19.75 9.15 -9.01
CA PHE A 55 19.65 9.43 -10.45
C PHE A 55 19.95 10.93 -10.74
N ASN A 56 18.99 11.63 -11.31
CA ASN A 56 19.11 13.08 -11.60
C ASN A 56 18.63 14.00 -10.46
N PHE A 57 18.20 13.44 -9.29
CA PHE A 57 17.70 14.26 -8.18
C PHE A 57 18.83 14.75 -7.27
N PHE A 58 18.78 16.05 -6.97
CA PHE A 58 19.74 16.72 -6.10
C PHE A 58 19.06 17.41 -4.90
N PRO A 59 19.74 17.39 -3.71
CA PRO A 59 21.01 16.74 -3.43
C PRO A 59 20.96 15.24 -3.67
N GLY A 60 22.08 14.67 -4.17
CA GLY A 60 22.20 13.26 -4.52
C GLY A 60 22.98 12.45 -3.48
N LEU A 61 22.91 11.10 -3.59
CA LEU A 61 23.53 10.17 -2.65
C LEU A 61 23.08 10.41 -1.21
N PRO A 62 21.84 10.10 -0.87
CA PRO A 62 21.33 10.23 0.50
C PRO A 62 22.17 9.39 1.46
N ILE A 63 22.46 9.91 2.63
CA ILE A 63 23.14 9.21 3.71
C ILE A 63 22.15 9.00 4.84
N LEU A 64 21.86 7.74 5.09
CA LEU A 64 20.99 7.32 6.19
C LEU A 64 21.83 6.68 7.30
N HIS A 65 21.41 6.92 8.53
CA HIS A 65 22.04 6.40 9.74
C HIS A 65 21.06 5.54 10.52
N SER A 66 21.55 4.43 11.09
CA SER A 66 20.79 3.55 11.97
C SER A 66 21.67 3.02 13.11
N ARG A 67 21.02 2.56 14.18
CA ARG A 67 21.65 1.82 15.29
C ARG A 67 21.15 0.38 15.43
N ASP A 68 20.13 0.00 14.62
CA ASP A 68 19.48 -1.30 14.74
C ASP A 68 19.14 -1.95 13.39
N LEU A 69 19.57 -1.39 12.26
CA LEU A 69 19.25 -1.80 10.88
C LEU A 69 17.77 -1.66 10.49
N VAL A 70 16.87 -1.38 11.41
CA VAL A 70 15.42 -1.28 11.16
C VAL A 70 14.96 0.17 11.04
N HIS A 71 15.44 1.03 11.94
CA HIS A 71 15.09 2.44 11.98
C HIS A 71 16.22 3.28 11.37
N TRP A 72 15.88 4.08 10.38
CA TRP A 72 16.84 4.83 9.58
C TRP A 72 16.48 6.31 9.49
N ASP A 73 17.49 7.16 9.67
CA ASP A 73 17.38 8.61 9.58
C ASP A 73 18.18 9.16 8.42
N LEU A 74 17.58 10.02 7.62
CA LEU A 74 18.31 10.79 6.61
C LEU A 74 19.09 11.90 7.31
N VAL A 75 20.42 11.81 7.30
CA VAL A 75 21.30 12.72 8.06
C VAL A 75 22.10 13.67 7.20
N SER A 76 22.37 13.32 5.94
CA SER A 76 23.11 14.17 4.99
C SER A 76 22.94 13.67 3.55
N TYR A 77 23.62 14.36 2.63
CA TYR A 77 23.81 13.95 1.25
C TYR A 77 25.30 14.02 0.89
N ALA A 78 25.79 13.01 0.22
CA ALA A 78 27.20 12.95 -0.19
C ALA A 78 27.50 13.74 -1.47
N LEU A 79 26.47 14.07 -2.27
CA LEU A 79 26.61 14.75 -3.55
C LEU A 79 25.68 15.96 -3.64
N THR A 80 26.24 17.16 -3.47
CA THR A 80 25.49 18.42 -3.60
C THR A 80 25.66 19.08 -4.96
N ASP A 81 26.66 18.66 -5.73
CA ASP A 81 26.97 19.14 -7.06
C ASP A 81 27.47 17.94 -7.91
N TYR A 82 27.22 17.99 -9.20
CA TYR A 82 27.63 16.92 -10.11
C TYR A 82 29.05 17.18 -10.65
N PRO A 83 29.91 16.15 -10.78
CA PRO A 83 31.28 16.30 -11.27
C PRO A 83 31.30 16.60 -12.79
N CYS A 84 30.83 17.80 -13.17
CA CYS A 84 30.85 18.28 -14.55
C CYS A 84 32.27 18.32 -15.11
N ASP A 85 32.46 17.88 -16.34
CA ASP A 85 33.75 17.73 -17.01
C ASP A 85 33.95 18.73 -18.15
N GLY A 86 33.04 19.70 -18.29
CA GLY A 86 33.05 20.64 -19.41
C GLY A 86 32.48 20.06 -20.72
N SER A 87 31.85 18.88 -20.68
CA SER A 87 31.23 18.23 -21.84
C SER A 87 30.00 18.97 -22.39
N GLY A 88 29.60 20.08 -21.74
CA GLY A 88 28.46 20.89 -22.16
C GLY A 88 27.11 20.44 -21.58
N ASP A 89 27.07 19.38 -20.78
CA ASP A 89 25.83 18.95 -20.09
C ASP A 89 25.60 19.85 -18.88
N ASP A 90 24.49 20.55 -18.88
CA ASP A 90 24.07 21.43 -17.81
C ASP A 90 23.07 20.76 -16.87
N PHE A 91 23.54 20.38 -15.68
CA PHE A 91 22.72 19.79 -14.63
C PHE A 91 21.98 20.83 -13.77
N HIS A 92 22.14 22.13 -14.00
CA HIS A 92 21.46 23.20 -13.29
C HIS A 92 20.16 23.64 -13.97
N THR A 93 20.15 23.69 -15.29
CA THR A 93 19.01 24.22 -16.05
C THR A 93 18.28 23.15 -16.88
N VAL A 94 18.87 21.95 -17.02
CA VAL A 94 18.29 20.83 -17.77
C VAL A 94 18.07 19.64 -16.86
N VAL A 95 16.89 19.04 -16.95
CA VAL A 95 16.57 17.80 -16.24
C VAL A 95 17.06 16.60 -17.05
N HIS A 96 17.93 15.82 -16.46
CA HIS A 96 18.51 14.62 -17.08
C HIS A 96 17.86 13.35 -16.56
N HIS A 97 16.57 13.16 -16.82
CA HIS A 97 15.77 12.05 -16.28
C HIS A 97 16.45 10.69 -16.35
N GLY A 98 16.54 10.04 -15.19
CA GLY A 98 17.09 8.70 -15.01
C GLY A 98 18.58 8.55 -15.30
N LYS A 99 19.35 9.67 -15.37
CA LYS A 99 20.82 9.67 -15.58
C LYS A 99 21.56 9.96 -14.28
N ALA A 100 22.87 10.09 -14.38
CA ALA A 100 23.84 10.48 -13.35
C ALA A 100 24.11 9.43 -12.26
N VAL A 101 23.40 9.42 -11.14
CA VAL A 101 23.75 8.69 -9.93
C VAL A 101 23.07 7.31 -9.86
N TRP A 102 23.71 6.28 -10.40
CA TRP A 102 23.20 4.90 -10.40
C TRP A 102 23.90 4.04 -9.34
N ALA A 103 23.17 3.11 -8.74
CA ALA A 103 23.56 2.02 -7.85
C ALA A 103 24.92 2.19 -7.13
N PRO A 104 24.96 2.99 -6.06
CA PRO A 104 26.19 3.25 -5.32
C PRO A 104 26.61 2.04 -4.48
N ALA A 105 27.90 2.03 -4.08
CA ALA A 105 28.38 1.19 -3.00
C ALA A 105 29.12 2.01 -1.97
N ILE A 106 28.76 1.86 -0.68
CA ILE A 106 29.44 2.48 0.46
C ILE A 106 30.39 1.48 1.10
N ARG A 107 31.63 1.89 1.38
CA ARG A 107 32.64 1.07 2.07
C ARG A 107 33.43 1.92 3.06
N TYR A 108 34.01 1.26 4.05
CA TYR A 108 34.88 1.91 5.05
C TYR A 108 36.27 1.28 4.99
N HIS A 109 37.30 2.12 4.86
CA HIS A 109 38.68 1.71 4.84
C HIS A 109 39.59 2.81 5.40
N ASP A 110 40.51 2.44 6.30
CA ASP A 110 41.53 3.33 6.87
C ASP A 110 40.99 4.68 7.43
N GLY A 111 39.87 4.63 8.15
CA GLY A 111 39.27 5.84 8.73
C GLY A 111 38.42 6.68 7.77
N TRP A 112 38.24 6.22 6.52
CA TRP A 112 37.48 6.90 5.51
C TRP A 112 36.25 6.09 5.07
N TYR A 113 35.15 6.77 4.85
CA TYR A 113 33.98 6.27 4.15
C TYR A 113 34.10 6.63 2.68
N TYR A 114 33.90 5.67 1.81
CA TYR A 114 33.97 5.81 0.36
C TYR A 114 32.61 5.46 -0.22
N ILE A 115 32.11 6.23 -1.18
CA ILE A 115 30.96 5.86 -2.01
C ILE A 115 31.43 5.87 -3.47
N TYR A 116 31.29 4.72 -4.14
CA TYR A 116 31.52 4.58 -5.57
C TYR A 116 30.19 4.60 -6.29
N VAL A 117 30.14 5.25 -7.43
CA VAL A 117 28.89 5.52 -8.16
C VAL A 117 29.10 5.26 -9.64
N GLY A 118 28.15 4.56 -10.28
CA GLY A 118 28.09 4.42 -11.72
C GLY A 118 27.32 5.58 -12.36
N ASP A 119 27.95 6.27 -13.30
CA ASP A 119 27.23 7.08 -14.30
C ASP A 119 27.29 6.31 -15.63
N PRO A 120 26.16 5.77 -16.11
CA PRO A 120 26.17 4.93 -17.32
C PRO A 120 26.63 5.66 -18.58
N ASP A 121 26.56 6.97 -18.61
CA ASP A 121 26.94 7.78 -19.76
C ASP A 121 28.42 8.22 -19.73
N ARG A 122 29.09 8.17 -18.52
CA ARG A 122 30.44 8.74 -18.33
C ARG A 122 31.46 7.82 -17.64
N GLY A 123 30.99 6.87 -16.78
CA GLY A 123 31.88 5.96 -16.07
C GLY A 123 31.66 5.91 -14.57
N ILE A 124 32.69 5.63 -13.80
CA ILE A 124 32.62 5.48 -12.34
C ILE A 124 33.37 6.62 -11.66
N PHE A 125 32.70 7.30 -10.73
CA PHE A 125 33.32 8.26 -9.82
C PHE A 125 33.15 7.84 -8.37
N MET A 126 33.93 8.44 -7.46
CA MET A 126 33.79 8.23 -6.03
C MET A 126 33.80 9.55 -5.26
N VAL A 127 33.16 9.53 -4.09
CA VAL A 127 33.26 10.55 -3.05
C VAL A 127 33.70 9.89 -1.74
N ARG A 128 34.33 10.65 -0.85
CA ARG A 128 34.74 10.13 0.46
C ARG A 128 34.67 11.18 1.56
N THR A 129 34.58 10.70 2.81
CA THR A 129 34.61 11.53 4.02
C THR A 129 35.10 10.73 5.23
N GLN A 130 35.51 11.44 6.28
CA GLN A 130 35.74 10.82 7.59
C GLN A 130 34.50 10.90 8.51
N ASN A 131 33.51 11.73 8.15
CA ASN A 131 32.26 11.88 8.87
C ASN A 131 31.05 11.84 7.92
N PRO A 132 30.34 10.73 7.81
CA PRO A 132 29.25 10.60 6.84
C PRO A 132 28.08 11.56 7.07
N ALA A 133 27.85 11.99 8.33
CA ALA A 133 26.83 12.99 8.64
C ALA A 133 27.27 14.43 8.32
N GLY A 134 28.54 14.63 7.97
CA GLY A 134 29.13 15.93 7.67
C GLY A 134 29.31 16.19 6.17
N ALA A 135 30.36 16.97 5.87
CA ALA A 135 30.70 17.29 4.49
C ALA A 135 31.48 16.16 3.83
N TRP A 136 31.24 15.96 2.54
CA TRP A 136 31.94 15.01 1.68
C TRP A 136 32.93 15.74 0.79
N GLU A 137 34.06 15.08 0.46
CA GLU A 137 35.04 15.62 -0.50
C GLU A 137 34.42 15.70 -1.91
N LYS A 138 35.03 16.52 -2.77
CA LYS A 138 34.60 16.62 -4.16
C LYS A 138 34.74 15.29 -4.88
N PRO A 139 33.81 14.97 -5.81
CA PRO A 139 33.87 13.74 -6.58
C PRO A 139 35.18 13.57 -7.39
N VAL A 140 35.70 12.35 -7.42
CA VAL A 140 36.88 11.96 -8.19
C VAL A 140 36.46 10.87 -9.19
N TRP A 141 36.76 11.07 -10.47
CA TRP A 141 36.56 10.04 -11.49
C TRP A 141 37.59 8.92 -11.36
N VAL A 142 37.13 7.71 -11.06
CA VAL A 142 37.95 6.49 -10.93
C VAL A 142 38.29 5.91 -12.32
N VAL A 143 37.32 5.90 -13.21
CA VAL A 143 37.45 5.50 -14.62
C VAL A 143 36.38 6.20 -15.46
N ARG A 144 36.76 6.65 -16.64
CA ARG A 144 35.85 7.23 -17.62
C ARG A 144 35.62 6.26 -18.75
N GLU A 145 34.60 5.42 -18.58
CA GLU A 145 34.23 4.39 -19.54
C GLU A 145 32.71 4.28 -19.60
N LYS A 146 32.14 4.62 -20.75
CA LYS A 146 30.70 4.60 -20.96
C LYS A 146 30.14 3.19 -20.80
N GLY A 147 29.06 3.08 -20.01
CA GLY A 147 28.36 1.84 -19.76
C GLY A 147 28.79 1.12 -18.48
N PHE A 148 29.87 1.53 -17.81
CA PHE A 148 30.22 0.97 -16.51
C PHE A 148 29.24 1.41 -15.43
N ILE A 149 28.67 0.44 -14.70
CA ILE A 149 27.65 0.66 -13.67
C ILE A 149 27.91 -0.23 -12.45
N ASP A 150 27.22 0.07 -11.34
CA ASP A 150 27.14 -0.76 -10.13
C ASP A 150 28.52 -1.09 -9.51
N PRO A 151 29.39 -0.09 -9.32
CA PRO A 151 30.74 -0.33 -8.83
C PRO A 151 30.77 -0.71 -7.35
N CYS A 152 31.62 -1.66 -6.97
CA CYS A 152 31.86 -1.97 -5.57
C CYS A 152 33.34 -2.22 -5.30
N PRO A 153 34.04 -1.41 -4.48
CA PRO A 153 35.43 -1.61 -4.11
C PRO A 153 35.56 -2.65 -2.99
N LEU A 154 36.72 -3.33 -2.99
CA LEU A 154 37.17 -4.18 -1.91
C LEU A 154 38.68 -3.96 -1.68
N TRP A 155 39.05 -3.56 -0.47
CA TRP A 155 40.45 -3.60 -0.01
C TRP A 155 40.72 -4.95 0.61
N ASP A 156 41.70 -5.67 0.06
CA ASP A 156 42.04 -7.03 0.41
C ASP A 156 43.04 -7.08 1.58
N ASP A 157 43.07 -8.20 2.28
CA ASP A 157 43.99 -8.44 3.42
C ASP A 157 45.47 -8.39 3.04
N ASP A 158 45.78 -8.56 1.76
CA ASP A 158 47.18 -8.52 1.24
C ASP A 158 47.60 -7.12 0.78
N GLY A 159 46.78 -6.09 1.03
CA GLY A 159 47.04 -4.71 0.70
C GLY A 159 46.70 -4.33 -0.76
N ARG A 160 46.17 -5.26 -1.55
CA ARG A 160 45.63 -4.96 -2.88
C ARG A 160 44.18 -4.47 -2.75
N ALA A 161 43.76 -3.73 -3.76
CA ALA A 161 42.36 -3.32 -3.85
C ALA A 161 41.77 -3.75 -5.21
N TRP A 162 40.48 -4.02 -5.20
CA TRP A 162 39.73 -4.52 -6.35
C TRP A 162 38.46 -3.70 -6.52
N LEU A 163 38.00 -3.52 -7.74
CA LEU A 163 36.72 -2.94 -8.09
C LEU A 163 35.91 -3.94 -8.90
N SER A 164 34.75 -4.39 -8.39
CA SER A 164 33.79 -5.11 -9.24
C SER A 164 32.82 -4.10 -9.86
N HIS A 165 32.28 -4.40 -11.04
CA HIS A 165 31.26 -3.61 -11.71
C HIS A 165 30.46 -4.42 -12.73
N GLY A 166 29.29 -3.92 -13.12
CA GLY A 166 28.52 -4.41 -14.25
C GLY A 166 28.63 -3.50 -15.47
N CYS A 167 27.82 -3.77 -16.50
CA CYS A 167 27.66 -2.84 -17.60
C CYS A 167 26.22 -2.69 -18.10
N ALA A 168 25.84 -1.47 -18.42
CA ALA A 168 24.54 -1.14 -18.97
C ALA A 168 24.44 -1.44 -20.46
N GLY A 169 23.63 -2.41 -20.86
CA GLY A 169 23.46 -2.80 -22.26
C GLY A 169 23.01 -1.66 -23.17
N SER A 170 22.22 -0.74 -22.65
CA SER A 170 21.76 0.46 -23.37
C SER A 170 22.89 1.47 -23.69
N ARG A 171 24.07 1.35 -23.10
CA ARG A 171 25.23 2.23 -23.28
C ARG A 171 26.43 1.50 -23.84
N ALA A 172 26.75 0.33 -23.29
CA ALA A 172 27.91 -0.50 -23.69
C ALA A 172 27.59 -1.46 -24.85
N GLY A 173 26.29 -1.72 -25.14
CA GLY A 173 25.90 -2.77 -26.08
C GLY A 173 26.08 -4.20 -25.54
N LEU A 174 26.47 -4.34 -24.27
CA LEU A 174 26.69 -5.59 -23.57
C LEU A 174 26.03 -5.51 -22.20
N LYS A 175 25.32 -6.54 -21.77
CA LYS A 175 24.70 -6.68 -20.44
C LYS A 175 24.92 -8.11 -19.91
N SER A 176 24.45 -8.37 -18.70
CA SER A 176 24.49 -9.71 -18.07
C SER A 176 25.92 -10.27 -17.90
N VAL A 177 26.89 -9.39 -17.78
CA VAL A 177 28.31 -9.74 -17.52
C VAL A 177 28.85 -8.90 -16.36
N LEU A 178 29.69 -9.53 -15.54
CA LEU A 178 30.32 -8.88 -14.40
C LEU A 178 31.83 -8.80 -14.60
N PHE A 179 32.41 -7.74 -14.09
CA PHE A 179 33.83 -7.42 -14.24
C PHE A 179 34.50 -7.24 -12.88
N VAL A 180 35.82 -7.49 -12.86
CA VAL A 180 36.71 -7.09 -11.77
C VAL A 180 37.96 -6.43 -12.36
N ALA A 181 38.38 -5.32 -11.74
CA ALA A 181 39.59 -4.59 -12.07
C ALA A 181 40.49 -4.37 -10.85
N PRO A 182 41.79 -4.26 -10.97
CA PRO A 182 42.64 -3.81 -9.90
C PRO A 182 42.46 -2.32 -9.66
N LEU A 183 42.29 -1.94 -8.38
CA LEU A 183 42.09 -0.58 -7.90
C LEU A 183 43.35 -0.10 -7.17
N SER A 184 43.66 1.17 -7.26
CA SER A 184 44.76 1.76 -6.47
C SER A 184 44.48 1.65 -4.96
N ALA A 185 45.52 1.57 -4.16
CA ALA A 185 45.38 1.43 -2.71
C ALA A 185 44.61 2.57 -2.07
N ASP A 186 44.70 3.79 -2.62
CA ASP A 186 43.96 4.98 -2.19
C ASP A 186 42.53 5.05 -2.77
N GLY A 187 42.13 4.09 -3.59
CA GLY A 187 40.78 3.98 -4.16
C GLY A 187 40.46 4.98 -5.28
N THR A 188 41.43 5.76 -5.77
CA THR A 188 41.15 6.90 -6.66
C THR A 188 41.17 6.60 -8.15
N ARG A 189 41.72 5.45 -8.56
CA ARG A 189 41.86 5.07 -9.98
C ARG A 189 42.02 3.56 -10.18
N LEU A 190 41.71 3.07 -11.36
CA LEU A 190 42.06 1.71 -11.75
C LEU A 190 43.55 1.61 -12.03
N GLU A 191 44.16 0.48 -11.67
CA GLU A 191 45.56 0.16 -11.96
C GLU A 191 45.75 -0.84 -13.12
N GLY A 192 44.63 -1.23 -13.75
CA GLY A 192 44.62 -2.12 -14.90
C GLY A 192 43.24 -2.17 -15.56
N HIS A 193 43.16 -3.01 -16.60
CA HIS A 193 41.93 -3.19 -17.33
C HIS A 193 40.93 -4.06 -16.56
N SER A 194 39.63 -3.72 -16.66
CA SER A 194 38.53 -4.57 -16.21
C SER A 194 38.51 -5.88 -17.00
N ARG A 195 38.32 -7.00 -16.30
CA ARG A 195 38.22 -8.34 -16.89
C ARG A 195 36.81 -8.88 -16.61
N ILE A 196 36.20 -9.52 -17.63
CA ILE A 196 34.97 -10.28 -17.41
C ILE A 196 35.32 -11.46 -16.51
N VAL A 197 34.62 -11.58 -15.40
CA VAL A 197 34.80 -12.66 -14.42
C VAL A 197 33.59 -13.60 -14.40
N TYR A 198 32.45 -13.16 -14.94
CA TYR A 198 31.23 -13.95 -15.01
C TYR A 198 30.39 -13.53 -16.22
N ASP A 199 29.84 -14.52 -16.93
CA ASP A 199 28.91 -14.36 -18.04
C ASP A 199 27.57 -15.04 -17.66
N GLY A 200 26.56 -14.23 -17.36
CA GLY A 200 25.24 -14.68 -16.92
C GLY A 200 24.19 -14.84 -18.03
N HIS A 201 24.55 -14.70 -19.31
CA HIS A 201 23.56 -14.74 -20.39
C HIS A 201 22.73 -16.03 -20.40
N ALA A 202 23.31 -17.15 -20.02
CA ALA A 202 22.65 -18.44 -20.07
C ALA A 202 21.82 -18.78 -18.81
N THR A 203 22.29 -18.39 -17.62
CA THR A 203 21.73 -18.84 -16.33
C THR A 203 21.22 -17.69 -15.46
N GLN A 204 21.83 -16.52 -15.58
CA GLN A 204 21.52 -15.34 -14.75
C GLN A 204 21.26 -14.10 -15.65
N PRO A 205 20.22 -14.11 -16.49
CA PRO A 205 19.94 -13.00 -17.40
C PRO A 205 19.75 -11.69 -16.63
N THR A 206 20.28 -10.61 -17.19
CA THR A 206 20.29 -9.27 -16.56
C THR A 206 20.98 -9.23 -15.19
N ILE A 207 21.99 -10.09 -14.96
CA ILE A 207 22.82 -9.99 -13.76
C ILE A 207 23.58 -8.65 -13.75
N GLU A 208 23.49 -7.92 -12.65
CA GLU A 208 24.05 -6.58 -12.43
C GLU A 208 24.23 -6.32 -10.92
N GLY A 209 24.37 -5.06 -10.45
CA GLY A 209 24.29 -4.72 -9.02
C GLY A 209 25.39 -5.33 -8.16
N THR A 210 26.64 -5.36 -8.63
CA THR A 210 27.71 -6.09 -7.94
C THR A 210 28.01 -5.53 -6.55
N LYS A 211 28.09 -6.44 -5.54
CA LYS A 211 28.61 -6.13 -4.21
C LYS A 211 29.69 -7.16 -3.88
N LEU A 212 30.96 -6.72 -3.87
CA LEU A 212 32.13 -7.57 -3.68
C LEU A 212 32.51 -7.63 -2.20
N TYR A 213 32.63 -8.85 -1.69
CA TYR A 213 33.04 -9.15 -0.31
C TYR A 213 34.11 -10.23 -0.27
N LYS A 214 34.79 -10.33 0.89
CA LYS A 214 35.69 -11.45 1.20
C LYS A 214 35.30 -12.08 2.53
N ARG A 215 35.16 -13.42 2.55
CA ARG A 215 34.87 -14.19 3.76
C ARG A 215 35.53 -15.57 3.66
N ASP A 216 36.18 -16.02 4.75
CA ASP A 216 36.76 -17.36 4.88
C ASP A 216 37.67 -17.77 3.69
N GLY A 217 38.40 -16.78 3.15
CA GLY A 217 39.33 -16.95 2.04
C GLY A 217 38.68 -17.15 0.67
N TYR A 218 37.37 -16.84 0.55
CA TYR A 218 36.64 -16.73 -0.70
C TYR A 218 36.26 -15.27 -0.98
N TYR A 219 36.22 -14.94 -2.26
CA TYR A 219 35.60 -13.72 -2.79
C TYR A 219 34.16 -14.05 -3.15
N TYR A 220 33.24 -13.21 -2.71
CA TYR A 220 31.83 -13.32 -2.99
C TYR A 220 31.36 -12.08 -3.75
N ILE A 221 30.61 -12.29 -4.83
CA ILE A 221 29.90 -11.21 -5.52
C ILE A 221 28.43 -11.47 -5.33
N PHE A 222 27.75 -10.61 -4.59
CA PHE A 222 26.30 -10.58 -4.49
C PHE A 222 25.78 -9.76 -5.65
N SER A 223 24.95 -10.34 -6.51
CA SER A 223 24.40 -9.69 -7.69
C SER A 223 22.98 -10.16 -7.96
N PRO A 224 22.02 -9.26 -8.12
CA PRO A 224 20.67 -9.62 -8.56
C PRO A 224 20.66 -10.00 -10.04
N ALA A 225 19.68 -10.83 -10.42
CA ALA A 225 19.40 -11.20 -11.80
C ALA A 225 17.90 -11.23 -12.08
N GLY A 226 17.45 -11.43 -13.31
CA GLY A 226 16.04 -11.55 -13.69
C GLY A 226 15.26 -10.22 -13.79
N GLY A 227 15.91 -9.09 -13.50
CA GLY A 227 15.33 -7.74 -13.59
C GLY A 227 14.50 -7.32 -12.36
N VAL A 228 14.21 -6.03 -12.29
CA VAL A 228 13.71 -5.35 -11.08
C VAL A 228 12.35 -5.86 -10.60
N ALA A 229 11.44 -6.21 -11.50
CA ALA A 229 10.07 -6.60 -11.14
C ALA A 229 9.92 -8.08 -10.75
N THR A 230 10.78 -8.95 -11.28
CA THR A 230 10.63 -10.41 -11.20
C THR A 230 11.94 -11.11 -10.86
N GLY A 231 12.98 -10.36 -10.46
CA GLY A 231 14.32 -10.88 -10.24
C GLY A 231 14.49 -11.66 -8.94
N TRP A 232 15.70 -12.11 -8.77
CA TRP A 232 16.17 -12.87 -7.62
C TRP A 232 17.59 -12.45 -7.26
N GLN A 233 18.07 -12.82 -6.06
CA GLN A 233 19.45 -12.58 -5.64
C GLN A 233 20.32 -13.80 -5.91
N THR A 234 21.37 -13.61 -6.70
CA THR A 234 22.43 -14.58 -6.95
C THR A 234 23.67 -14.21 -6.15
N VAL A 235 24.41 -15.20 -5.70
CA VAL A 235 25.75 -15.06 -5.13
C VAL A 235 26.74 -15.87 -5.97
N LEU A 236 27.85 -15.26 -6.29
CA LEU A 236 28.98 -15.87 -6.97
C LEU A 236 30.12 -16.06 -5.96
N ARG A 237 30.86 -17.17 -6.01
CA ARG A 237 31.96 -17.50 -5.10
C ARG A 237 33.19 -17.99 -5.81
N SER A 238 34.37 -17.49 -5.44
CA SER A 238 35.68 -17.93 -5.98
C SER A 238 36.79 -17.78 -4.95
N LYS A 239 37.87 -18.55 -5.14
CA LYS A 239 39.15 -18.39 -4.41
C LYS A 239 40.03 -17.25 -4.94
N SER A 240 39.68 -16.67 -6.08
CA SER A 240 40.41 -15.57 -6.72
C SER A 240 39.45 -14.46 -7.14
N PRO A 241 39.83 -13.18 -7.03
CA PRO A 241 38.99 -12.08 -7.51
C PRO A 241 38.68 -12.15 -9.00
N TYR A 242 39.47 -12.87 -9.77
CA TYR A 242 39.29 -13.09 -11.20
C TYR A 242 38.56 -14.40 -11.55
N GLY A 243 38.06 -15.12 -10.56
CA GLY A 243 37.39 -16.39 -10.77
C GLY A 243 38.33 -17.60 -11.00
N PRO A 244 37.82 -18.73 -11.51
CA PRO A 244 36.44 -18.90 -11.92
C PRO A 244 35.43 -18.83 -10.74
N TYR A 245 34.24 -18.31 -11.00
CA TYR A 245 33.19 -18.21 -10.01
C TYR A 245 32.16 -19.34 -10.14
N GLU A 246 31.79 -19.93 -9.02
CA GLU A 246 30.60 -20.77 -8.87
C GLU A 246 29.39 -19.88 -8.58
N GLU A 247 28.19 -20.24 -9.04
CA GLU A 247 26.95 -19.47 -8.84
C GLU A 247 25.93 -20.21 -8.00
N LYS A 248 25.14 -19.48 -7.22
CA LYS A 248 23.95 -19.99 -6.54
C LYS A 248 22.91 -18.89 -6.37
N THR A 249 21.65 -19.17 -6.71
CA THR A 249 20.52 -18.34 -6.29
C THR A 249 20.28 -18.54 -4.80
N VAL A 250 20.17 -17.47 -4.03
CA VAL A 250 20.11 -17.50 -2.55
C VAL A 250 18.88 -16.82 -1.98
N LEU A 251 18.12 -16.08 -2.81
CA LEU A 251 16.86 -15.45 -2.48
C LEU A 251 16.01 -15.36 -3.74
N ALA A 252 14.80 -15.89 -3.69
CA ALA A 252 13.81 -15.75 -4.75
C ALA A 252 12.45 -15.40 -4.11
N TRP A 253 11.52 -14.90 -4.90
CA TRP A 253 10.18 -14.57 -4.40
C TRP A 253 9.18 -15.69 -4.70
N ALA A 254 8.19 -15.85 -3.82
CA ALA A 254 7.02 -16.71 -4.05
C ALA A 254 5.79 -15.85 -4.42
N PRO A 255 4.84 -16.36 -5.22
CA PRO A 255 3.62 -15.64 -5.55
C PRO A 255 2.87 -15.15 -4.31
N GLY A 256 2.48 -13.87 -4.29
CA GLY A 256 1.76 -13.25 -3.18
C GLY A 256 2.64 -12.65 -2.08
N THR A 257 3.97 -12.68 -2.23
CA THR A 257 4.93 -12.09 -1.29
C THR A 257 5.61 -10.84 -1.86
N ILE A 258 6.76 -10.48 -1.31
CA ILE A 258 7.58 -9.37 -1.80
C ILE A 258 8.16 -9.76 -3.16
N ASN A 259 7.78 -9.04 -4.22
CA ASN A 259 8.23 -9.32 -5.58
C ASN A 259 9.68 -8.88 -5.79
N GLY A 260 10.38 -9.59 -6.65
CA GLY A 260 11.66 -9.22 -7.24
C GLY A 260 12.67 -8.59 -6.29
N PRO A 261 13.17 -9.31 -5.24
CA PRO A 261 14.24 -8.77 -4.42
C PRO A 261 15.42 -8.42 -5.33
N HIS A 262 15.82 -7.15 -5.31
CA HIS A 262 16.79 -6.63 -6.26
C HIS A 262 17.73 -5.66 -5.59
N GLN A 263 18.96 -5.66 -6.02
CA GLN A 263 20.08 -4.85 -5.56
C GLN A 263 20.09 -4.60 -4.04
N GLY A 264 21.06 -5.21 -3.36
CA GLY A 264 21.13 -5.12 -1.91
C GLY A 264 22.53 -5.35 -1.37
N ALA A 265 22.64 -5.28 -0.06
CA ALA A 265 23.90 -5.40 0.66
C ALA A 265 23.81 -6.40 1.81
N TRP A 266 24.83 -7.23 1.97
CA TRP A 266 25.10 -8.01 3.16
C TRP A 266 25.72 -7.12 4.24
N VAL A 267 25.14 -7.15 5.44
CA VAL A 267 25.60 -6.40 6.63
C VAL A 267 25.62 -7.33 7.83
N SER A 268 26.76 -7.40 8.54
CA SER A 268 26.84 -8.10 9.83
C SER A 268 26.44 -7.18 10.97
N ALA A 269 25.51 -7.63 11.82
CA ALA A 269 25.03 -6.88 12.96
C ALA A 269 26.02 -6.95 14.16
N GLN A 270 25.76 -6.15 15.20
CA GLN A 270 26.58 -6.10 16.41
C GLN A 270 26.59 -7.42 17.18
N ASP A 271 25.51 -8.16 17.15
CA ASP A 271 25.37 -9.48 17.81
C ASP A 271 26.00 -10.63 17.01
N GLY A 272 26.58 -10.31 15.84
CA GLY A 272 27.22 -11.27 14.96
C GLY A 272 26.27 -11.98 13.99
N SER A 273 24.97 -11.64 14.00
CA SER A 273 24.02 -12.10 12.99
C SER A 273 24.24 -11.38 11.67
N ASP A 274 23.91 -12.02 10.57
CA ASP A 274 24.05 -11.48 9.22
C ASP A 274 22.70 -11.13 8.63
N TRP A 275 22.66 -10.05 7.85
CA TRP A 275 21.46 -9.46 7.31
C TRP A 275 21.64 -9.02 5.88
N PHE A 276 20.55 -8.95 5.11
CA PHE A 276 20.54 -8.49 3.74
C PHE A 276 19.49 -7.38 3.55
N ILE A 277 19.96 -6.19 3.17
CA ILE A 277 19.08 -5.07 2.79
C ILE A 277 18.90 -5.13 1.28
N HIS A 278 17.67 -4.98 0.80
CA HIS A 278 17.36 -4.91 -0.63
C HIS A 278 16.14 -4.00 -0.87
N PHE A 279 15.85 -3.69 -2.13
CA PHE A 279 14.60 -2.99 -2.44
C PHE A 279 13.56 -3.90 -3.10
N GLN A 280 12.32 -3.44 -3.07
CA GLN A 280 11.18 -3.90 -3.87
C GLN A 280 10.70 -2.74 -4.74
N ASP A 281 10.50 -2.95 -6.04
CA ASP A 281 9.85 -1.96 -6.91
C ASP A 281 8.34 -1.94 -6.61
N LYS A 282 7.85 -0.81 -6.15
CA LYS A 282 6.45 -0.60 -5.77
C LYS A 282 5.77 0.46 -6.64
N GLY A 283 6.14 0.54 -7.91
CA GLY A 283 5.51 1.41 -8.90
C GLY A 283 5.58 2.88 -8.52
N ALA A 284 4.44 3.55 -8.41
CA ALA A 284 4.38 4.97 -8.05
C ALA A 284 4.97 5.31 -6.66
N TYR A 285 5.05 4.33 -5.76
CA TYR A 285 5.70 4.52 -4.45
C TYR A 285 7.22 4.43 -4.51
N GLY A 286 7.78 4.00 -5.65
CA GLY A 286 9.20 3.85 -5.87
C GLY A 286 9.76 2.53 -5.35
N ARG A 287 11.07 2.51 -5.12
CA ARG A 287 11.83 1.33 -4.69
C ARG A 287 12.04 1.38 -3.19
N ILE A 288 11.17 0.66 -2.49
CA ILE A 288 11.10 0.65 -1.02
C ILE A 288 12.02 -0.39 -0.41
N VAL A 289 12.54 -0.13 0.81
CA VAL A 289 13.63 -0.90 1.40
C VAL A 289 13.13 -1.98 2.35
N HIS A 290 13.67 -3.18 2.19
CA HIS A 290 13.40 -4.36 3.00
C HIS A 290 14.67 -4.85 3.72
N LEU A 291 14.51 -5.52 4.84
CA LEU A 291 15.56 -6.21 5.60
C LEU A 291 15.23 -7.69 5.69
N GLN A 292 16.20 -8.55 5.36
CA GLN A 292 16.06 -10.00 5.43
C GLN A 292 17.12 -10.59 6.36
N PRO A 293 16.82 -11.65 7.16
CA PRO A 293 17.85 -12.43 7.80
C PRO A 293 18.73 -13.12 6.76
N LEU A 294 19.99 -13.35 7.08
CA LEU A 294 20.91 -14.09 6.23
C LEU A 294 21.64 -15.13 7.10
N GLU A 295 21.57 -16.38 6.69
CA GLU A 295 22.24 -17.48 7.39
C GLU A 295 23.26 -18.15 6.44
N TRP A 296 24.47 -18.36 6.94
CA TRP A 296 25.53 -19.06 6.20
C TRP A 296 25.45 -20.56 6.46
N GLY A 297 25.24 -21.33 5.38
CA GLY A 297 25.29 -22.78 5.43
C GLY A 297 26.69 -23.32 5.70
N SER A 298 26.78 -24.55 6.16
CA SER A 298 28.08 -25.25 6.37
C SER A 298 28.87 -25.47 5.08
N ASP A 299 28.23 -25.35 3.92
CA ASP A 299 28.80 -25.39 2.59
C ASP A 299 29.41 -24.03 2.14
N GLY A 300 29.27 -22.98 2.98
CA GLY A 300 29.76 -21.64 2.75
C GLY A 300 28.90 -20.82 1.79
N TRP A 301 27.65 -21.22 1.52
CA TRP A 301 26.66 -20.42 0.79
C TRP A 301 25.66 -19.78 1.76
N PRO A 302 25.23 -18.55 1.51
CA PRO A 302 24.18 -17.94 2.29
C PRO A 302 22.79 -18.40 1.82
N VAL A 303 21.83 -18.39 2.75
CA VAL A 303 20.38 -18.40 2.49
C VAL A 303 19.85 -17.08 3.02
N ILE A 304 19.08 -16.34 2.21
CA ILE A 304 18.57 -15.02 2.57
C ILE A 304 17.05 -15.10 2.73
N GLY A 305 16.52 -14.62 3.86
CA GLY A 305 15.12 -14.80 4.23
C GLY A 305 14.89 -16.14 4.94
N GLU A 306 13.72 -16.73 4.75
CA GLU A 306 13.37 -18.07 5.26
C GLU A 306 13.36 -19.09 4.11
N ASP A 307 13.75 -20.32 4.40
CA ASP A 307 13.75 -21.45 3.45
C ASP A 307 12.69 -22.48 3.89
N PRO A 308 11.39 -22.28 3.56
CA PRO A 308 10.32 -23.12 4.05
C PRO A 308 10.22 -24.49 3.38
N ASP A 309 10.82 -24.66 2.20
CA ASP A 309 10.79 -25.89 1.39
C ASP A 309 12.12 -26.65 1.38
N GLY A 310 13.18 -26.08 1.98
CA GLY A 310 14.47 -26.77 2.21
C GLY A 310 15.32 -26.93 0.95
N ASP A 311 15.09 -26.11 -0.08
CA ASP A 311 15.84 -26.13 -1.34
C ASP A 311 17.12 -25.26 -1.30
N SER A 312 17.35 -24.59 -0.17
CA SER A 312 18.45 -23.65 0.08
C SER A 312 18.35 -22.35 -0.74
N VAL A 313 17.17 -21.99 -1.21
CA VAL A 313 16.83 -20.69 -1.79
C VAL A 313 15.84 -20.00 -0.85
N GLY A 314 16.25 -18.92 -0.22
CA GLY A 314 15.40 -18.23 0.72
C GLY A 314 14.26 -17.47 0.04
N GLN A 315 13.23 -17.16 0.83
CA GLN A 315 12.08 -16.34 0.46
C GLN A 315 12.01 -15.10 1.36
N PRO A 316 11.64 -13.92 0.83
CA PRO A 316 11.58 -12.72 1.62
C PRO A 316 10.59 -12.82 2.79
N VAL A 317 11.02 -12.43 4.00
CA VAL A 317 10.13 -12.36 5.17
C VAL A 317 9.36 -11.05 5.18
N SER A 318 8.08 -11.11 5.53
CA SER A 318 7.26 -9.93 5.78
C SER A 318 7.44 -9.40 7.21
N ARG A 319 7.80 -10.28 8.16
CA ARG A 319 8.03 -9.97 9.57
C ARG A 319 9.09 -10.92 10.11
N PHE A 320 10.01 -10.39 10.94
CA PHE A 320 11.07 -11.21 11.55
C PHE A 320 11.57 -10.58 12.86
N LYS A 321 12.31 -11.34 13.66
CA LYS A 321 12.99 -10.85 14.86
C LYS A 321 14.10 -9.89 14.44
N ALA A 322 14.17 -8.72 15.07
CA ALA A 322 15.16 -7.70 14.74
C ALA A 322 16.58 -8.07 15.22
N PRO A 323 17.63 -7.53 14.56
CA PRO A 323 19.01 -7.68 14.98
C PRO A 323 19.29 -6.84 16.24
N GLY A 324 19.27 -7.48 17.41
CA GLY A 324 19.58 -6.82 18.67
C GLY A 324 18.39 -6.06 19.30
N PRO A 325 18.68 -5.23 20.32
CA PRO A 325 17.66 -4.47 21.02
C PRO A 325 17.13 -3.31 20.18
N GLU A 326 15.86 -2.95 20.39
CA GLU A 326 15.27 -1.75 19.78
C GLU A 326 16.06 -0.51 20.17
N ALA A 327 16.58 0.21 19.19
CA ALA A 327 17.23 1.49 19.43
C ALA A 327 16.21 2.52 19.91
N VAL A 328 16.51 3.21 21.01
CA VAL A 328 15.67 4.29 21.50
C VAL A 328 15.90 5.51 20.60
N TYR A 329 15.11 5.61 19.53
CA TYR A 329 15.05 6.82 18.73
C TYR A 329 14.07 7.79 19.39
N SER A 330 14.41 9.08 19.41
CA SER A 330 13.47 10.09 19.83
C SER A 330 12.31 10.12 18.84
N ALA A 331 11.07 10.26 19.33
CA ALA A 331 9.85 10.25 18.52
C ALA A 331 9.77 11.35 17.42
N LEU A 332 10.83 12.11 17.24
CA LEU A 332 11.00 13.12 16.20
C LEU A 332 11.24 12.53 14.80
N LEU A 333 11.55 11.25 14.68
CA LEU A 333 12.09 10.66 13.46
C LEU A 333 11.07 9.92 12.60
N HIS A 334 9.90 9.60 13.11
CA HIS A 334 8.80 9.05 12.30
C HIS A 334 7.85 10.11 11.73
N SER A 335 8.03 11.36 12.09
CA SER A 335 7.36 12.46 11.43
C SER A 335 8.31 13.09 10.42
N HIS A 336 8.27 12.65 9.18
CA HIS A 336 8.77 13.45 8.04
C HIS A 336 7.95 14.73 7.88
N VAL A 337 7.65 15.35 9.01
CA VAL A 337 6.92 16.59 9.09
C VAL A 337 7.98 17.67 9.08
N LEU A 338 8.05 18.37 7.98
CA LEU A 338 8.53 19.74 8.02
C LEU A 338 7.61 20.52 8.97
N VAL A 339 7.71 20.26 10.25
CA VAL A 339 7.07 21.09 11.25
C VAL A 339 7.91 22.34 11.35
N ASN A 340 7.48 23.35 10.68
CA ASN A 340 7.89 24.70 10.96
C ASN A 340 7.26 25.13 12.30
N ALA A 341 7.74 24.53 13.40
CA ALA A 341 7.49 25.14 14.70
C ALA A 341 8.24 26.46 14.72
N PRO A 342 7.65 27.56 15.17
CA PRO A 342 8.31 28.86 15.22
C PRO A 342 9.65 28.85 15.97
N GLU A 343 9.78 27.99 16.96
CA GLU A 343 11.00 27.78 17.73
C GLU A 343 12.13 27.05 16.98
N ASN A 344 11.81 26.38 15.85
CA ASN A 344 12.76 25.66 15.00
C ASN A 344 12.82 26.28 13.58
N ALA A 345 12.28 27.47 13.38
CA ALA A 345 12.32 28.10 12.07
C ALA A 345 13.79 28.33 11.65
N PRO A 346 14.20 27.93 10.43
CA PRO A 346 15.55 28.13 9.98
C PRO A 346 15.86 29.64 9.88
N ALA A 347 17.09 30.00 10.17
CA ALA A 347 17.53 31.38 9.95
C ALA A 347 17.38 31.77 8.46
N PRO A 348 17.12 33.05 8.12
CA PRO A 348 17.08 33.51 6.74
C PRO A 348 18.31 33.05 5.97
N GLY A 349 18.12 32.43 4.81
CA GLY A 349 19.22 31.87 4.01
C GLY A 349 19.73 30.51 4.50
N ALA A 350 19.10 29.88 5.50
CA ALA A 350 19.40 28.51 5.92
C ALA A 350 19.10 27.52 4.79
N ARG A 351 19.80 26.37 4.80
CA ARG A 351 19.55 25.29 3.87
C ARG A 351 18.13 24.74 4.09
N LEU A 352 17.50 24.31 2.99
CA LEU A 352 16.24 23.57 3.07
C LEU A 352 16.44 22.26 3.87
N PRO A 353 15.40 21.81 4.57
CA PRO A 353 15.39 20.48 5.16
C PRO A 353 15.75 19.36 4.15
N LEU A 354 16.36 18.29 4.66
CA LEU A 354 16.97 17.24 3.82
C LEU A 354 15.96 16.46 2.96
N GLU A 355 14.69 16.49 3.31
CA GLU A 355 13.63 15.80 2.56
C GLU A 355 13.35 16.42 1.18
N TRP A 356 13.81 17.65 0.97
CA TRP A 356 13.63 18.35 -0.30
C TRP A 356 14.69 17.96 -1.32
N GLN A 357 14.21 17.64 -2.52
CA GLN A 357 15.05 17.38 -3.69
C GLN A 357 14.49 18.13 -4.91
N CYS A 358 15.37 18.36 -5.87
CA CYS A 358 15.03 18.93 -7.17
C CYS A 358 15.45 17.98 -8.29
N PRO A 359 14.77 17.97 -9.45
CA PRO A 359 15.13 17.10 -10.57
C PRO A 359 16.41 17.53 -11.32
N ALA A 360 16.96 18.68 -10.93
CA ALA A 360 18.25 19.22 -11.37
C ALA A 360 18.97 19.82 -10.17
N ILE A 361 20.24 20.22 -10.30
CA ILE A 361 21.00 20.90 -9.23
C ILE A 361 20.35 22.26 -8.95
N PRO A 362 19.79 22.48 -7.74
CA PRO A 362 19.08 23.70 -7.46
C PRO A 362 20.00 24.92 -7.40
N SER A 363 19.70 25.94 -8.20
CA SER A 363 20.33 27.24 -8.06
C SER A 363 19.80 27.95 -6.81
N PRO A 364 20.64 28.62 -6.02
CA PRO A 364 20.20 29.32 -4.81
C PRO A 364 19.34 30.59 -5.11
N TYR A 365 19.13 30.94 -6.36
CA TYR A 365 18.43 32.17 -6.74
C TYR A 365 16.90 32.05 -6.75
N TRP A 366 16.34 30.87 -6.81
CA TRP A 366 14.88 30.72 -7.00
C TRP A 366 14.14 30.20 -5.75
N HIS A 367 14.85 29.87 -4.66
CA HIS A 367 14.21 29.47 -3.41
C HIS A 367 14.93 30.02 -2.18
N MET A 368 14.16 30.24 -1.12
CA MET A 368 14.70 30.58 0.19
C MET A 368 13.82 30.08 1.32
N ALA A 369 14.41 29.71 2.46
CA ALA A 369 13.67 29.46 3.68
C ALA A 369 13.06 30.76 4.23
N LEU A 370 11.80 30.68 4.72
CA LEU A 370 11.10 31.79 5.34
C LEU A 370 11.37 31.84 6.85
N PRO A 371 11.57 33.05 7.46
CA PRO A 371 11.83 33.19 8.89
C PRO A 371 10.70 32.61 9.78
N GLU A 372 9.46 32.75 9.34
CA GLU A 372 8.26 32.23 10.00
C GLU A 372 8.01 30.73 9.75
N GLY A 373 8.92 30.10 9.02
CA GLY A 373 8.79 28.73 8.56
C GLY A 373 8.13 28.60 7.20
N GLY A 374 8.62 27.65 6.41
CA GLY A 374 8.22 27.39 5.02
C GLY A 374 9.30 27.81 4.02
N VAL A 375 8.90 27.87 2.76
CA VAL A 375 9.80 28.18 1.65
C VAL A 375 9.15 29.17 0.70
N ARG A 376 9.92 30.14 0.21
CA ARG A 376 9.57 30.97 -0.92
C ARG A 376 10.20 30.43 -2.19
N LEU A 377 9.42 30.33 -3.24
CA LEU A 377 9.85 30.02 -4.59
C LEU A 377 9.65 31.24 -5.46
N TYR A 378 10.72 31.77 -6.02
CA TYR A 378 10.65 32.84 -7.02
C TYR A 378 10.31 32.25 -8.39
N SER A 379 9.57 33.02 -9.21
CA SER A 379 9.20 32.50 -10.52
C SER A 379 10.42 32.47 -11.44
N VAL A 380 10.75 31.25 -11.92
CA VAL A 380 11.89 31.03 -12.83
C VAL A 380 11.45 31.27 -14.27
N TYR A 381 12.25 32.04 -15.01
CA TYR A 381 12.08 32.25 -16.43
C TYR A 381 12.42 30.97 -17.19
N GLN A 382 11.52 30.59 -18.07
CA GLN A 382 11.67 29.47 -18.98
C GLN A 382 12.02 30.03 -20.36
N ASP A 383 13.28 30.01 -20.72
CA ASP A 383 13.77 30.48 -22.01
C ASP A 383 13.72 29.40 -23.11
N TRP A 384 13.43 28.15 -22.73
CA TRP A 384 13.27 27.01 -23.60
C TRP A 384 11.80 26.62 -23.70
N PRO A 385 11.27 26.18 -24.86
CA PRO A 385 9.89 25.75 -24.99
C PRO A 385 9.70 24.42 -24.30
N TRP A 386 9.40 24.44 -23.00
CA TRP A 386 8.92 23.24 -22.31
C TRP A 386 7.55 22.89 -22.85
N ASN A 387 7.36 21.63 -23.15
CA ASN A 387 6.01 21.15 -23.51
C ASN A 387 5.12 21.05 -22.27
N ASN A 388 5.73 20.78 -21.11
CA ASN A 388 5.03 20.60 -19.83
C ASN A 388 6.04 20.66 -18.66
N LEU A 389 5.56 20.44 -17.42
CA LEU A 389 6.39 20.53 -16.20
C LEU A 389 7.36 19.34 -16.02
N TRP A 390 7.34 18.32 -16.88
CA TRP A 390 8.32 17.23 -16.84
C TRP A 390 9.75 17.75 -16.97
N ASP A 391 9.96 18.70 -17.84
CA ASP A 391 11.29 19.29 -18.08
C ASP A 391 11.65 20.45 -17.12
N CYS A 392 10.85 20.68 -16.06
CA CYS A 392 11.01 21.79 -15.13
C CYS A 392 12.11 21.53 -14.09
N PRO A 393 13.28 22.22 -14.14
CA PRO A 393 14.39 21.98 -13.21
C PRO A 393 14.13 22.52 -11.80
N ASN A 394 13.24 23.49 -11.64
CA ASN A 394 12.93 24.16 -10.37
C ASN A 394 11.67 23.62 -9.69
N LEU A 395 11.42 22.34 -9.79
CA LEU A 395 10.44 21.64 -8.95
C LEU A 395 11.06 21.34 -7.59
N LEU A 396 10.45 21.82 -6.53
CA LEU A 396 10.83 21.46 -5.17
C LEU A 396 9.98 20.31 -4.68
N GLN A 397 10.56 19.11 -4.51
CA GLN A 397 9.83 17.85 -4.41
C GLN A 397 10.20 17.04 -3.18
N GLN A 398 9.27 16.21 -2.71
CA GLN A 398 9.49 15.18 -1.71
C GLN A 398 8.95 13.84 -2.21
N LYS A 399 9.59 12.74 -1.77
CA LYS A 399 9.17 11.36 -2.02
C LYS A 399 7.83 11.06 -1.33
N PHE A 400 7.08 10.09 -1.82
CA PHE A 400 5.91 9.57 -1.12
C PHE A 400 6.34 8.90 0.19
N PRO A 401 5.83 9.38 1.36
CA PRO A 401 6.33 8.91 2.67
C PRO A 401 5.69 7.61 3.15
N ALA A 402 4.61 7.16 2.52
CA ALA A 402 3.85 5.97 2.90
C ALA A 402 2.88 5.58 1.77
N GLU A 403 2.22 4.43 1.86
CA GLU A 403 1.13 4.06 0.93
C GLU A 403 -0.09 4.96 1.09
N ARG A 404 -0.37 5.38 2.33
CA ARG A 404 -1.45 6.30 2.67
C ARG A 404 -0.85 7.54 3.31
N PHE A 405 -1.18 8.69 2.79
CA PHE A 405 -0.74 9.94 3.41
C PHE A 405 -1.58 11.12 2.94
N THR A 406 -1.48 12.18 3.70
CA THR A 406 -2.10 13.48 3.39
C THR A 406 -1.05 14.57 3.44
N VAL A 407 -1.01 15.40 2.42
CA VAL A 407 -0.20 16.63 2.39
C VAL A 407 -1.13 17.82 2.42
N THR A 408 -0.88 18.77 3.31
CA THR A 408 -1.63 20.02 3.39
C THR A 408 -0.64 21.18 3.42
N ALA A 409 -0.89 22.22 2.63
CA ALA A 409 -0.05 23.41 2.61
C ALA A 409 -0.90 24.68 2.39
N ARG A 410 -0.41 25.81 2.88
CA ARG A 410 -0.92 27.14 2.55
C ARG A 410 -0.03 27.75 1.48
N LEU A 411 -0.61 28.11 0.37
CA LEU A 411 0.04 28.76 -0.76
C LEU A 411 -0.35 30.25 -0.79
N ALA A 412 0.64 31.14 -0.76
CA ALA A 412 0.44 32.55 -1.00
C ALA A 412 1.17 32.93 -2.29
N PHE A 413 0.42 33.09 -3.37
CA PHE A 413 0.94 33.44 -4.69
C PHE A 413 0.93 34.95 -4.86
N ARG A 414 2.09 35.53 -5.15
CA ARG A 414 2.32 36.96 -5.39
C ARG A 414 2.94 37.14 -6.77
N PRO A 415 2.14 37.23 -7.82
CA PRO A 415 2.66 37.49 -9.17
C PRO A 415 3.19 38.92 -9.26
N ASN A 416 4.20 39.12 -10.10
CA ASN A 416 4.72 40.48 -10.40
C ASN A 416 3.76 41.16 -11.40
N PRO A 417 3.20 42.34 -11.04
CA PRO A 417 2.23 43.01 -11.89
C PRO A 417 2.76 43.42 -13.29
N GLN A 418 4.08 43.46 -13.48
CA GLN A 418 4.72 43.77 -14.75
C GLN A 418 4.91 42.48 -15.64
N LEU A 419 4.70 41.33 -15.07
CA LEU A 419 4.84 40.05 -15.74
C LEU A 419 3.45 39.37 -15.85
N LYS A 420 3.02 39.06 -17.03
CA LYS A 420 1.74 38.37 -17.21
C LYS A 420 1.96 36.85 -17.37
N GLY A 421 1.01 36.05 -16.85
CA GLY A 421 0.99 34.61 -17.03
C GLY A 421 1.98 33.87 -16.15
N GLU A 422 2.45 34.47 -15.07
CA GLU A 422 3.17 33.73 -14.04
C GLU A 422 2.28 32.63 -13.47
N SER A 423 2.85 31.48 -13.18
CA SER A 423 2.12 30.35 -12.62
C SER A 423 2.88 29.69 -11.49
N ALA A 424 2.12 29.22 -10.51
CA ALA A 424 2.66 28.50 -9.37
C ALA A 424 1.70 27.38 -8.97
N GLY A 425 2.19 26.33 -8.33
CA GLY A 425 1.28 25.26 -7.98
C GLY A 425 1.86 24.15 -7.12
N PHE A 426 0.99 23.18 -6.86
CA PHE A 426 1.21 21.96 -6.11
C PHE A 426 0.83 20.75 -6.95
N ILE A 427 1.78 19.86 -7.21
CA ILE A 427 1.61 18.73 -8.13
C ILE A 427 2.10 17.42 -7.53
N VAL A 428 1.65 16.32 -8.13
CA VAL A 428 2.28 15.00 -8.06
C VAL A 428 2.89 14.73 -9.43
N MET A 429 4.22 14.52 -9.45
CA MET A 429 5.04 14.28 -10.63
C MET A 429 5.46 12.82 -10.71
N GLY A 430 5.35 12.24 -11.88
CA GLY A 430 5.86 10.97 -12.36
C GLY A 430 5.91 11.02 -13.89
N ASN A 431 5.87 9.91 -14.60
CA ASN A 431 5.76 9.89 -16.09
C ASN A 431 4.50 10.60 -16.59
N ASP A 432 3.48 10.64 -15.75
CA ASP A 432 2.31 11.50 -15.83
C ASP A 432 2.32 12.43 -14.62
N TYR A 433 1.66 13.59 -14.70
CA TYR A 433 1.46 14.42 -13.50
C TYR A 433 0.07 15.06 -13.44
N ALA A 434 -0.33 15.41 -12.23
CA ALA A 434 -1.53 16.19 -11.98
C ALA A 434 -1.35 17.08 -10.74
N GLY A 435 -2.19 18.12 -10.64
CA GLY A 435 -2.12 19.02 -9.49
C GLY A 435 -3.05 20.22 -9.54
N LEU A 436 -2.80 21.17 -8.66
CA LEU A 436 -3.47 22.46 -8.59
C LEU A 436 -2.49 23.56 -9.01
N LYS A 437 -2.88 24.37 -9.97
CA LYS A 437 -2.10 25.48 -10.53
C LYS A 437 -2.84 26.80 -10.35
N LEU A 438 -2.14 27.80 -9.90
CA LEU A 438 -2.55 29.21 -9.92
C LEU A 438 -1.87 29.88 -11.12
N THR A 439 -2.64 30.55 -11.96
CA THR A 439 -2.11 31.29 -13.10
C THR A 439 -2.55 32.77 -12.96
N ASP A 440 -1.60 33.70 -13.05
CA ASP A 440 -1.88 35.12 -13.04
C ASP A 440 -2.74 35.55 -14.22
N THR A 441 -3.83 36.26 -13.93
CA THR A 441 -4.72 36.84 -14.96
C THR A 441 -5.08 38.31 -14.59
N SER A 442 -5.67 39.03 -15.52
CA SER A 442 -6.10 40.41 -15.29
C SER A 442 -7.18 40.57 -14.21
N ASN A 443 -7.86 39.49 -13.84
CA ASN A 443 -9.01 39.49 -12.92
C ASN A 443 -8.73 38.79 -11.57
N GLY A 444 -7.50 38.33 -11.34
CA GLY A 444 -7.12 37.54 -10.18
C GLY A 444 -6.28 36.31 -10.56
N ALA A 445 -5.96 35.45 -9.60
CA ALA A 445 -5.32 34.20 -9.88
C ALA A 445 -6.36 33.12 -10.29
N LEU A 446 -6.21 32.56 -11.48
CA LEU A 446 -7.04 31.45 -11.94
C LEU A 446 -6.53 30.16 -11.32
N LEU A 447 -7.33 29.55 -10.43
CA LEU A 447 -7.09 28.22 -9.88
C LEU A 447 -7.59 27.17 -10.84
N GLN A 448 -6.70 26.27 -11.25
CA GLN A 448 -6.98 25.18 -12.20
C GLN A 448 -6.53 23.84 -11.62
N PHE A 449 -7.26 22.78 -11.95
CA PHE A 449 -6.72 21.44 -11.91
C PHE A 449 -5.97 21.19 -13.22
N VAL A 450 -4.75 20.66 -13.14
CA VAL A 450 -3.93 20.32 -14.30
C VAL A 450 -3.69 18.81 -14.33
N LEU A 451 -3.68 18.25 -15.52
CA LEU A 451 -3.39 16.86 -15.82
C LEU A 451 -2.52 16.78 -17.07
N CYS A 452 -1.41 16.08 -17.01
CA CYS A 452 -0.58 15.77 -18.15
C CYS A 452 -0.30 14.27 -18.20
N LYS A 453 -1.02 13.57 -19.09
CA LYS A 453 -0.73 12.16 -19.39
C LYS A 453 0.36 12.08 -20.45
N ASN A 454 1.29 11.12 -20.29
CA ASN A 454 2.48 11.00 -21.12
C ASN A 454 3.37 12.28 -21.10
N ALA A 455 3.49 12.90 -19.94
CA ALA A 455 4.34 14.08 -19.77
C ALA A 455 5.79 13.81 -20.19
N SER A 456 6.32 12.65 -19.82
CA SER A 456 7.66 12.15 -20.21
C SER A 456 7.86 11.99 -21.73
N ARG A 457 6.80 12.07 -22.53
CA ARG A 457 6.82 12.04 -23.99
C ARG A 457 6.48 13.39 -24.63
N GLY A 458 6.51 14.46 -23.83
CA GLY A 458 6.25 15.82 -24.30
C GLY A 458 4.78 16.14 -24.58
N ALA A 459 3.82 15.42 -23.96
CA ALA A 459 2.40 15.74 -24.11
C ALA A 459 2.06 17.10 -23.47
N SER A 460 1.04 17.78 -23.98
CA SER A 460 0.56 19.05 -23.44
C SER A 460 -0.33 18.86 -22.21
N GLU A 461 -0.32 19.84 -21.32
CA GLU A 461 -1.25 19.92 -20.19
C GLU A 461 -2.72 20.04 -20.63
N GLN A 462 -3.57 19.34 -19.92
CA GLN A 462 -5.02 19.55 -19.90
C GLN A 462 -5.37 20.30 -18.63
N THR A 463 -6.20 21.32 -18.73
CA THR A 463 -6.60 22.15 -17.60
C THR A 463 -8.11 22.17 -17.42
N LEU A 464 -8.55 22.17 -16.16
CA LEU A 464 -9.93 22.37 -15.75
C LEU A 464 -9.97 23.58 -14.82
N ASP A 465 -10.66 24.65 -15.23
CA ASP A 465 -10.82 25.86 -14.42
C ASP A 465 -11.73 25.57 -13.22
N ILE A 466 -11.27 25.92 -12.05
CA ILE A 466 -11.99 25.71 -10.79
C ILE A 466 -12.60 27.02 -10.30
N ALA A 467 -11.78 28.08 -10.15
CA ALA A 467 -12.20 29.38 -9.63
C ALA A 467 -11.24 30.48 -10.03
N VAL A 468 -11.74 31.70 -10.13
CA VAL A 468 -10.91 32.91 -10.16
C VAL A 468 -10.84 33.46 -8.74
N LEU A 469 -9.65 33.47 -8.16
CA LEU A 469 -9.41 33.95 -6.80
C LEU A 469 -8.97 35.43 -6.87
N PRO A 470 -9.64 36.33 -6.12
CA PRO A 470 -9.27 37.72 -6.15
C PRO A 470 -7.90 37.97 -5.52
N TYR A 471 -7.21 39.01 -5.97
CA TYR A 471 -6.03 39.53 -5.30
C TYR A 471 -6.41 40.40 -4.13
N ASN A 472 -5.81 40.14 -2.99
CA ASN A 472 -5.75 41.06 -1.87
C ASN A 472 -4.44 41.83 -1.97
N MET A 473 -4.49 43.10 -1.68
CA MET A 473 -3.25 43.94 -1.60
C MET A 473 -2.58 43.64 -0.27
N ALA A 474 -1.47 42.89 -0.27
CA ALA A 474 -0.70 42.60 0.93
C ALA A 474 0.41 43.62 1.11
N SER A 475 0.50 44.26 2.28
CA SER A 475 1.65 45.06 2.64
C SER A 475 2.81 44.17 3.06
N LEU A 476 3.96 44.28 2.39
CA LEU A 476 5.20 43.59 2.74
C LEU A 476 5.88 44.19 4.00
N SER A 477 5.35 45.26 4.61
CA SER A 477 5.93 45.91 5.75
C SER A 477 6.26 45.01 6.94
N HIS A 478 5.43 43.96 7.19
CA HIS A 478 5.64 43.03 8.30
C HIS A 478 6.80 42.04 8.12
N VAL A 479 7.29 41.82 6.90
CA VAL A 479 8.39 40.85 6.65
C VAL A 479 9.76 41.43 6.98
N PHE A 480 9.89 42.75 6.94
CA PHE A 480 11.16 43.45 7.11
C PHE A 480 11.33 44.16 8.45
N GLU A 481 10.27 44.31 9.24
CA GLU A 481 10.34 44.95 10.56
C GLU A 481 11.24 44.18 11.56
N SER A 482 11.42 42.91 11.37
CA SER A 482 12.25 42.06 12.24
C SER A 482 13.76 42.15 11.95
N GLN A 483 14.20 42.82 10.87
CA GLN A 483 15.59 42.75 10.40
C GLN A 483 16.38 44.07 10.42
N ASN A 484 15.85 45.16 10.98
CA ASN A 484 16.50 46.49 10.99
C ASN A 484 16.96 46.97 9.59
N VAL A 485 16.33 46.50 8.52
CA VAL A 485 16.58 46.97 7.17
C VAL A 485 15.74 48.26 6.96
N PRO A 486 16.31 49.37 6.44
CA PRO A 486 15.53 50.56 6.16
C PRO A 486 14.36 50.24 5.23
N LEU A 487 13.14 50.58 5.68
CA LEU A 487 11.92 50.43 4.89
C LEU A 487 12.03 51.23 3.58
N VAL A 488 12.40 50.58 2.51
CA VAL A 488 12.08 51.07 1.18
C VAL A 488 10.58 50.78 0.99
N ASN A 489 9.79 51.80 0.63
CA ASN A 489 8.38 51.66 0.30
C ASN A 489 8.24 50.73 -0.90
N TYR A 490 8.12 49.45 -0.62
CA TYR A 490 7.70 48.47 -1.65
C TYR A 490 6.22 48.68 -1.94
N PRO A 491 5.83 48.78 -3.21
CA PRO A 491 4.41 48.85 -3.55
C PRO A 491 3.70 47.58 -3.05
N ASP A 492 2.46 47.74 -2.59
CA ASP A 492 1.62 46.59 -2.25
C ASP A 492 1.54 45.63 -3.42
N LEU A 493 1.99 44.37 -3.24
CA LEU A 493 1.94 43.35 -4.26
C LEU A 493 0.60 42.62 -4.20
N PRO A 494 0.03 42.27 -5.36
CA PRO A 494 -1.17 41.45 -5.40
C PRO A 494 -0.87 40.09 -4.78
N GLU A 495 -1.69 39.63 -3.86
CA GLU A 495 -1.57 38.30 -3.21
C GLU A 495 -2.86 37.53 -3.33
N THR A 496 -2.74 36.27 -3.68
CA THR A 496 -3.81 35.27 -3.53
C THR A 496 -3.38 34.16 -2.60
N VAL A 497 -4.25 33.81 -1.67
CA VAL A 497 -4.01 32.74 -0.70
C VAL A 497 -4.98 31.60 -0.94
N VAL A 498 -4.44 30.38 -1.03
CA VAL A 498 -5.24 29.16 -1.10
C VAL A 498 -4.57 28.06 -0.27
N TRP A 499 -5.36 27.26 0.41
CA TRP A 499 -4.92 26.03 1.04
C TRP A 499 -5.13 24.87 0.07
N VAL A 500 -4.12 24.03 -0.06
CA VAL A 500 -4.15 22.83 -0.90
C VAL A 500 -4.01 21.59 -0.04
N ARG A 501 -4.68 20.52 -0.46
CA ARG A 501 -4.54 19.21 0.16
C ARG A 501 -4.43 18.14 -0.92
N LEU A 502 -3.48 17.24 -0.73
CA LEU A 502 -3.33 16.00 -1.46
C LEU A 502 -3.65 14.85 -0.51
N GLU A 503 -4.51 13.95 -0.95
CA GLU A 503 -4.77 12.67 -0.29
C GLU A 503 -4.30 11.57 -1.24
N VAL A 504 -3.39 10.70 -0.79
CA VAL A 504 -2.92 9.53 -1.54
C VAL A 504 -3.42 8.28 -0.84
N ARG A 505 -4.05 7.39 -1.60
CA ARG A 505 -4.60 6.13 -1.11
C ARG A 505 -4.21 5.00 -2.06
N PRO A 506 -3.80 3.84 -1.55
CA PRO A 506 -3.55 2.68 -2.39
C PRO A 506 -4.87 2.13 -2.92
N LYS A 507 -4.89 1.74 -4.18
CA LYS A 507 -5.96 0.97 -4.81
C LYS A 507 -5.38 -0.38 -5.18
N ALA A 508 -5.94 -1.44 -4.63
CA ALA A 508 -5.58 -2.80 -5.00
C ALA A 508 -5.82 -3.03 -6.51
N VAL A 509 -4.83 -3.60 -7.16
CA VAL A 509 -4.90 -4.04 -8.56
C VAL A 509 -4.45 -5.50 -8.61
N GLU A 510 -4.67 -6.16 -9.72
CA GLU A 510 -4.12 -7.50 -9.93
C GLU A 510 -2.58 -7.46 -9.85
N GLY A 511 -2.02 -8.25 -8.97
CA GLY A 511 -0.60 -8.22 -8.61
C GLY A 511 -0.34 -7.61 -7.21
N ASN A 512 0.94 -7.58 -6.81
CA ASN A 512 1.33 -7.19 -5.45
C ASN A 512 1.59 -5.68 -5.26
N VAL A 513 1.48 -4.90 -6.32
CA VAL A 513 1.81 -3.46 -6.30
C VAL A 513 0.53 -2.64 -6.48
N PRO A 514 0.05 -1.94 -5.44
CA PRO A 514 -1.16 -1.15 -5.55
C PRO A 514 -0.93 0.14 -6.35
N ASP A 515 -1.97 0.59 -7.05
CA ASP A 515 -2.00 1.93 -7.64
C ASP A 515 -2.03 3.01 -6.54
N ALA A 516 -1.31 4.10 -6.74
CA ALA A 516 -1.36 5.28 -5.88
C ALA A 516 -2.40 6.27 -6.42
N VAL A 517 -3.60 6.26 -5.84
CA VAL A 517 -4.68 7.17 -6.23
C VAL A 517 -4.57 8.48 -5.47
N CYS A 518 -4.41 9.57 -6.21
CA CYS A 518 -4.26 10.93 -5.71
C CYS A 518 -5.55 11.72 -5.86
N ARG A 519 -5.96 12.40 -4.80
CA ARG A 519 -7.09 13.31 -4.78
C ARG A 519 -6.60 14.69 -4.34
N PHE A 520 -6.88 15.71 -5.16
CA PHE A 520 -6.53 17.08 -4.87
C PHE A 520 -7.74 17.87 -4.37
N LEU A 521 -7.55 18.62 -3.29
CA LEU A 521 -8.58 19.46 -2.69
C LEU A 521 -8.00 20.87 -2.44
N TRP A 522 -8.88 21.85 -2.40
CA TRP A 522 -8.53 23.23 -2.14
C TRP A 522 -9.46 23.88 -1.13
N SER A 523 -9.02 24.95 -0.49
CA SER A 523 -9.78 25.69 0.51
C SER A 523 -9.32 27.14 0.61
N LEU A 524 -10.23 28.06 0.93
CA LEU A 524 -9.91 29.45 1.21
C LEU A 524 -9.61 29.72 2.68
N ASP A 525 -10.11 28.87 3.58
CA ASP A 525 -10.02 29.07 5.04
C ASP A 525 -9.14 28.01 5.75
N GLY A 526 -8.63 27.02 5.01
CA GLY A 526 -7.84 25.92 5.55
C GLY A 526 -8.64 24.91 6.40
N LYS A 527 -9.96 25.06 6.47
CA LYS A 527 -10.86 24.22 7.28
C LYS A 527 -11.79 23.39 6.41
N ARG A 528 -12.47 24.03 5.45
CA ARG A 528 -13.42 23.38 4.55
C ARG A 528 -12.75 23.18 3.19
N TYR A 529 -12.54 21.94 2.80
CA TYR A 529 -11.88 21.58 1.55
C TYR A 529 -12.90 21.11 0.53
N SER A 530 -12.79 21.66 -0.68
CA SER A 530 -13.55 21.24 -1.86
C SER A 530 -12.66 20.40 -2.78
N PRO A 531 -13.15 19.29 -3.33
CA PRO A 531 -12.38 18.50 -4.27
C PRO A 531 -12.22 19.24 -5.61
N SER A 532 -11.12 18.98 -6.31
CA SER A 532 -10.89 19.48 -7.68
C SER A 532 -11.77 18.79 -8.74
N GLY A 533 -12.46 17.71 -8.34
CA GLY A 533 -13.38 16.95 -9.22
C GLY A 533 -12.73 15.80 -9.99
N VAL A 534 -11.40 15.69 -10.01
CA VAL A 534 -10.69 14.65 -10.78
C VAL A 534 -9.76 13.86 -9.85
N LYS A 535 -9.79 12.54 -9.95
CA LYS A 535 -8.79 11.65 -9.34
C LYS A 535 -7.67 11.38 -10.33
N PHE A 536 -6.48 11.22 -9.82
CA PHE A 536 -5.28 10.94 -10.60
C PHE A 536 -4.59 9.69 -10.05
N THR A 537 -4.33 8.71 -10.90
CA THR A 537 -3.47 7.58 -10.55
C THR A 537 -2.03 7.94 -10.88
N ALA A 538 -1.20 8.10 -9.86
CA ALA A 538 0.20 8.43 -10.04
C ALA A 538 0.95 7.31 -10.76
N LYS A 539 1.93 7.69 -11.58
CA LYS A 539 2.85 6.78 -12.27
C LYS A 539 4.25 6.97 -11.74
N PRO A 540 5.09 5.93 -11.72
CA PRO A 540 6.50 6.10 -11.38
C PRO A 540 7.15 7.07 -12.38
N GLU A 541 8.25 7.67 -11.97
CA GLU A 541 9.19 8.36 -12.85
C GLU A 541 10.22 7.35 -13.40
N MET A 542 11.20 7.81 -14.19
CA MET A 542 12.23 6.91 -14.69
C MET A 542 13.13 6.46 -13.51
N TRP A 543 13.05 5.18 -13.16
CA TRP A 543 13.77 4.50 -12.08
C TRP A 543 13.41 4.92 -10.66
N THR A 544 12.51 5.89 -10.46
CA THR A 544 12.08 6.37 -9.13
C THR A 544 10.57 6.38 -9.00
N GLY A 545 10.08 6.50 -7.76
CA GLY A 545 8.66 6.72 -7.46
C GLY A 545 8.20 8.13 -7.85
N ALA A 546 6.88 8.32 -7.82
CA ALA A 546 6.28 9.63 -7.91
C ALA A 546 6.66 10.51 -6.71
N LYS A 547 6.65 11.81 -6.91
CA LYS A 547 6.97 12.81 -5.89
C LYS A 547 5.88 13.88 -5.87
N PHE A 548 5.54 14.40 -4.69
CA PHE A 548 4.75 15.62 -4.62
C PHE A 548 5.67 16.83 -4.51
N GLY A 549 5.23 17.98 -5.03
CA GLY A 549 6.09 19.15 -4.97
C GLY A 549 5.41 20.44 -5.41
N PHE A 550 6.21 21.52 -5.38
CA PHE A 550 5.79 22.86 -5.68
C PHE A 550 6.67 23.48 -6.77
N PHE A 551 6.09 24.42 -7.52
CA PHE A 551 6.79 25.16 -8.55
C PHE A 551 6.31 26.62 -8.63
N CYS A 552 7.14 27.49 -9.20
CA CYS A 552 6.78 28.85 -9.55
C CYS A 552 7.54 29.26 -10.82
N ASN A 553 6.82 29.56 -11.90
CA ASN A 553 7.39 29.75 -13.24
C ASN A 553 6.83 30.95 -13.97
N ARG A 554 7.58 31.46 -14.93
CA ARG A 554 7.17 32.53 -15.84
C ARG A 554 7.67 32.30 -17.27
N PHE A 555 6.98 32.88 -18.23
CA PHE A 555 7.36 32.89 -19.65
C PHE A 555 7.88 34.27 -20.13
N SER A 556 7.89 35.26 -19.25
CA SER A 556 8.41 36.58 -19.59
C SER A 556 9.92 36.68 -19.28
N PRO A 557 10.76 37.13 -20.26
CA PRO A 557 12.21 37.27 -20.07
C PRO A 557 12.62 38.49 -19.27
N LYS A 558 11.70 39.23 -18.68
CA LYS A 558 12.05 40.37 -17.85
C LYS A 558 12.85 39.96 -16.62
N ASN A 559 13.71 40.83 -16.15
CA ASN A 559 14.67 40.60 -15.08
C ASN A 559 14.11 40.88 -13.68
N ASP A 560 12.85 40.49 -13.45
CA ASP A 560 12.18 40.52 -12.15
C ASP A 560 11.22 39.34 -12.05
N SER A 561 10.70 38.98 -10.85
CA SER A 561 9.88 37.84 -10.64
C SER A 561 8.83 38.05 -9.54
N GLY A 562 7.66 37.41 -9.70
CA GLY A 562 6.76 37.11 -8.60
C GLY A 562 7.28 35.93 -7.75
N CYS A 563 6.49 35.50 -6.79
CA CYS A 563 6.85 34.39 -5.91
C CYS A 563 5.63 33.59 -5.41
N LEU A 564 5.92 32.38 -4.93
CA LEU A 564 5.02 31.53 -4.18
C LEU A 564 5.60 31.27 -2.79
N ASP A 565 4.89 31.64 -1.74
CA ASP A 565 5.21 31.20 -0.38
C ASP A 565 4.42 29.94 -0.04
N VAL A 566 5.14 28.89 0.31
CA VAL A 566 4.60 27.63 0.81
C VAL A 566 4.81 27.58 2.31
N THR A 567 3.73 27.68 3.07
CA THR A 567 3.75 27.68 4.54
C THR A 567 2.77 26.65 5.10
N ASN A 568 2.86 26.38 6.42
CA ASN A 568 2.00 25.41 7.09
C ASN A 568 1.95 24.03 6.38
N LEU A 569 3.07 23.64 5.78
CA LEU A 569 3.19 22.34 5.16
C LEU A 569 3.12 21.26 6.24
N LYS A 570 2.17 20.34 6.07
CA LYS A 570 1.99 19.16 6.92
C LYS A 570 1.94 17.93 6.03
N VAL A 571 2.93 17.07 6.16
CA VAL A 571 2.96 15.74 5.56
C VAL A 571 2.59 14.76 6.66
N LYS A 572 1.45 14.10 6.52
CA LYS A 572 0.94 13.15 7.49
C LYS A 572 0.88 11.76 6.85
N PRO A 573 1.92 10.93 7.06
CA PRO A 573 1.83 9.52 6.76
C PRO A 573 0.70 8.90 7.60
N GLU A 574 -0.07 8.06 6.98
CA GLU A 574 -1.04 7.20 7.64
C GLU A 574 -0.46 5.79 7.49
N TYR A 575 0.41 5.42 8.41
CA TYR A 575 0.84 4.05 8.48
C TYR A 575 -0.40 3.24 8.87
N ALA A 576 -0.83 2.32 8.00
CA ALA A 576 -1.51 1.17 8.53
C ALA A 576 -0.52 0.59 9.55
N PRO A 577 -0.89 0.37 10.81
CA PRO A 577 -0.08 -0.46 11.66
C PRO A 577 0.18 -1.71 10.84
N LEU A 578 1.45 -2.09 10.72
CA LEU A 578 1.83 -3.29 10.01
C LEU A 578 1.17 -4.44 10.77
N GLU A 579 0.01 -4.87 10.26
CA GLU A 579 -0.76 -5.95 10.83
C GLU A 579 0.09 -7.20 10.68
N GLY A 580 0.74 -7.58 11.77
CA GLY A 580 1.22 -8.93 11.90
C GLY A 580 0.00 -9.81 11.99
N PHE A 581 -0.47 -10.36 10.86
CA PHE A 581 -1.55 -11.33 10.86
C PHE A 581 -1.12 -12.54 11.68
N ILE A 582 -1.96 -12.92 12.63
CA ILE A 582 -1.74 -14.13 13.40
C ILE A 582 -2.17 -15.31 12.54
N TYR A 583 -1.24 -16.21 12.25
CA TYR A 583 -1.47 -17.47 11.56
C TYR A 583 -1.04 -18.69 12.38
N ASP A 584 -0.52 -18.45 13.60
CA ASP A 584 -0.17 -19.47 14.57
C ASP A 584 -1.13 -19.39 15.77
N GLU A 585 -1.76 -20.50 16.08
CA GLU A 585 -2.70 -20.62 17.21
C GLU A 585 -2.08 -20.26 18.56
N SER A 586 -0.77 -20.47 18.72
CA SER A 586 -0.05 -20.12 19.95
C SER A 586 0.04 -18.60 20.19
N ASN A 587 -0.12 -17.80 19.12
CA ASN A 587 -0.09 -16.35 19.16
C ASN A 587 -1.49 -15.73 19.29
N VAL A 588 -2.56 -16.53 19.24
CA VAL A 588 -3.92 -16.04 19.45
C VAL A 588 -4.05 -15.49 20.88
N PRO A 589 -4.49 -14.24 21.06
CA PRO A 589 -4.60 -13.65 22.38
C PRO A 589 -5.59 -14.42 23.25
N ASN A 590 -5.40 -14.39 24.57
CA ASN A 590 -6.41 -14.86 25.49
C ASN A 590 -7.63 -13.95 25.41
N TYR A 591 -8.76 -14.45 25.03
CA TYR A 591 -10.01 -13.71 24.89
C TYR A 591 -11.14 -14.34 25.68
N LYS A 592 -12.16 -13.55 25.98
CA LYS A 592 -13.42 -14.01 26.56
C LYS A 592 -14.56 -13.60 25.63
N LEU A 593 -15.36 -14.58 25.20
CA LEU A 593 -16.54 -14.30 24.42
C LEU A 593 -17.63 -13.63 25.28
N PRO A 594 -18.39 -12.69 24.70
CA PRO A 594 -19.64 -12.25 25.28
C PRO A 594 -20.60 -13.44 25.46
N ASP A 595 -21.36 -13.45 26.52
CA ASP A 595 -22.37 -14.48 26.76
C ASP A 595 -23.64 -14.15 25.96
N ALA A 596 -23.93 -14.93 24.92
CA ALA A 596 -25.12 -14.77 24.10
C ALA A 596 -26.41 -14.78 24.92
N LEU A 597 -26.40 -15.49 26.07
CA LEU A 597 -27.54 -15.62 26.97
C LEU A 597 -27.54 -14.58 28.11
N ALA A 598 -26.73 -13.51 28.01
CA ALA A 598 -26.73 -12.39 28.92
C ALA A 598 -27.21 -11.09 28.23
N PHE A 599 -28.19 -10.41 28.79
CA PHE A 599 -28.55 -9.06 28.37
C PHE A 599 -27.41 -8.07 28.64
N GLN A 600 -27.38 -6.93 27.98
CA GLN A 600 -26.40 -5.86 28.24
C GLN A 600 -26.36 -5.39 29.71
N ASN A 601 -27.48 -5.50 30.42
CA ASN A 601 -27.57 -5.16 31.84
C ASN A 601 -27.10 -6.30 32.77
N GLY A 602 -26.55 -7.38 32.25
CA GLY A 602 -26.04 -8.53 32.99
C GLY A 602 -27.09 -9.57 33.41
N LYS A 603 -28.36 -9.35 33.11
CA LYS A 603 -29.43 -10.31 33.43
C LYS A 603 -29.36 -11.52 32.49
N GLN A 604 -29.53 -12.72 33.03
CA GLN A 604 -29.47 -13.96 32.23
C GLN A 604 -30.80 -14.23 31.49
N VAL A 605 -30.67 -14.70 30.26
CA VAL A 605 -31.71 -15.28 29.42
C VAL A 605 -32.01 -16.69 29.92
N LYS A 606 -33.24 -17.02 30.20
CA LYS A 606 -33.62 -18.29 30.85
C LYS A 606 -34.53 -19.19 29.98
N ASN A 607 -35.12 -18.64 28.96
CA ASN A 607 -36.07 -19.31 28.10
C ASN A 607 -36.21 -18.61 26.74
N VAL A 608 -36.93 -19.19 25.80
CA VAL A 608 -37.15 -18.65 24.44
C VAL A 608 -37.75 -17.26 24.48
N ARG A 609 -38.68 -16.95 25.39
CA ARG A 609 -39.29 -15.62 25.48
C ARG A 609 -38.28 -14.53 25.90
N ASP A 610 -37.35 -14.89 26.74
CA ASP A 610 -36.25 -13.96 27.11
C ASP A 610 -35.26 -13.85 25.98
N TRP A 611 -34.99 -14.98 25.26
CA TRP A 611 -34.16 -14.98 24.05
C TRP A 611 -34.70 -14.06 22.96
N GLU A 612 -36.00 -14.05 22.71
CA GLU A 612 -36.61 -13.15 21.71
C GLU A 612 -36.39 -11.65 22.05
N LYS A 613 -36.28 -11.30 23.33
CA LYS A 613 -35.92 -9.95 23.76
C LYS A 613 -34.40 -9.69 23.55
N ARG A 614 -33.56 -10.67 23.92
CA ARG A 614 -32.11 -10.57 23.72
C ARG A 614 -31.78 -10.53 22.24
N ARG A 615 -32.45 -11.31 21.41
CA ARG A 615 -32.33 -11.28 19.95
C ARG A 615 -32.54 -9.86 19.39
N LYS A 616 -33.57 -9.14 19.85
CA LYS A 616 -33.81 -7.74 19.45
C LYS A 616 -32.70 -6.83 19.93
N GLU A 617 -32.19 -7.04 21.13
CA GLU A 617 -31.07 -6.27 21.68
C GLU A 617 -29.80 -6.50 20.85
N LEU A 618 -29.47 -7.73 20.48
CA LEU A 618 -28.34 -8.09 19.62
C LEU A 618 -28.50 -7.49 18.22
N LEU A 619 -29.67 -7.59 17.59
CA LEU A 619 -29.91 -6.98 16.28
C LEU A 619 -29.62 -5.47 16.32
N ASN A 620 -30.09 -4.76 17.33
CA ASN A 620 -29.84 -3.33 17.51
C ASN A 620 -28.34 -3.04 17.72
N LEU A 621 -27.62 -3.91 18.44
CA LEU A 621 -26.15 -3.78 18.63
C LEU A 621 -25.42 -3.93 17.30
N PHE A 622 -25.69 -4.99 16.55
CA PHE A 622 -25.07 -5.22 15.26
C PHE A 622 -25.40 -4.11 14.26
N GLU A 623 -26.65 -3.64 14.23
CA GLU A 623 -27.05 -2.50 13.38
C GLU A 623 -26.31 -1.22 13.75
N SER A 624 -26.28 -0.87 15.04
CA SER A 624 -25.69 0.41 15.47
C SER A 624 -24.15 0.41 15.41
N GLN A 625 -23.50 -0.74 15.54
CA GLN A 625 -22.05 -0.82 15.74
C GLN A 625 -21.29 -1.45 14.55
N MET A 626 -21.97 -2.18 13.66
CA MET A 626 -21.30 -2.95 12.63
C MET A 626 -21.95 -2.83 11.24
N TYR A 627 -23.15 -3.37 11.03
CA TYR A 627 -23.75 -3.50 9.70
C TYR A 627 -24.52 -2.24 9.25
N GLY A 628 -25.03 -1.45 10.18
CA GLY A 628 -25.89 -0.30 9.94
C GLY A 628 -27.37 -0.68 9.81
N THR A 629 -28.24 0.33 9.82
CA THR A 629 -29.67 0.17 9.62
C THR A 629 -30.00 0.17 8.13
N ALA A 630 -30.84 -0.75 7.69
CA ALA A 630 -31.31 -0.89 6.32
C ALA A 630 -32.79 -0.45 6.20
N PRO A 631 -33.26 0.02 5.03
CA PRO A 631 -34.67 0.33 4.79
C PRO A 631 -35.55 -0.92 4.86
N GLY A 632 -36.84 -0.73 5.06
CA GLY A 632 -37.86 -1.77 4.93
C GLY A 632 -38.04 -2.20 3.47
N ARG A 633 -39.08 -3.02 3.26
CA ARG A 633 -39.52 -3.39 1.92
C ARG A 633 -40.04 -2.15 1.18
N PRO A 634 -39.58 -1.89 -0.07
CA PRO A 634 -40.07 -0.77 -0.86
C PRO A 634 -41.59 -0.86 -1.14
N SER A 635 -42.33 0.24 -1.05
CA SER A 635 -43.77 0.24 -1.34
C SER A 635 -44.08 0.03 -2.81
N GLU A 636 -43.14 0.30 -3.69
CA GLU A 636 -43.28 0.17 -5.16
C GLU A 636 -42.70 -1.16 -5.67
N GLU A 637 -42.30 -2.07 -4.76
CA GLU A 637 -41.77 -3.35 -5.17
C GLU A 637 -42.79 -4.14 -6.01
N SER A 638 -42.29 -4.65 -7.15
CA SER A 638 -43.08 -5.49 -8.05
C SER A 638 -42.18 -6.49 -8.78
N PHE A 639 -42.78 -7.51 -9.37
CA PHE A 639 -42.07 -8.63 -10.00
C PHE A 639 -42.47 -8.78 -11.45
N GLU A 640 -41.45 -8.93 -12.31
CA GLU A 640 -41.66 -9.14 -13.74
C GLU A 640 -40.91 -10.40 -14.17
N LEU A 641 -41.67 -11.41 -14.69
CA LEU A 641 -41.05 -12.58 -15.30
C LEU A 641 -40.57 -12.22 -16.70
N LEU A 642 -39.23 -12.07 -16.83
CA LEU A 642 -38.60 -11.71 -18.09
C LEU A 642 -38.54 -12.89 -19.07
N GLU A 643 -38.25 -14.10 -18.53
CA GLU A 643 -38.12 -15.31 -19.34
C GLU A 643 -38.32 -16.57 -18.50
N SER A 644 -38.92 -17.61 -19.09
CA SER A 644 -38.93 -18.95 -18.51
C SER A 644 -38.81 -19.98 -19.61
N GLY A 645 -37.92 -20.96 -19.43
CA GLY A 645 -37.69 -22.00 -20.42
C GLY A 645 -36.89 -23.19 -19.89
N PRO A 646 -36.78 -24.25 -20.70
CA PRO A 646 -35.98 -25.43 -20.33
C PRO A 646 -34.49 -25.11 -20.37
N ALA A 647 -33.74 -25.78 -19.48
CA ALA A 647 -32.27 -25.70 -19.42
C ALA A 647 -31.67 -27.10 -19.20
N PHE A 648 -30.38 -27.29 -19.55
CA PHE A 648 -29.63 -28.52 -19.38
C PHE A 648 -30.35 -29.74 -19.96
N ASP A 649 -30.68 -29.67 -21.24
CA ASP A 649 -31.38 -30.71 -21.98
C ASP A 649 -32.72 -31.17 -21.33
N GLY A 650 -33.42 -30.24 -20.70
CA GLY A 650 -34.69 -30.47 -20.03
C GLY A 650 -34.59 -31.00 -18.58
N LEU A 651 -33.39 -30.99 -17.98
CA LEU A 651 -33.17 -31.30 -16.57
C LEU A 651 -33.76 -30.24 -15.65
N ALA A 652 -33.71 -29.01 -16.07
CA ALA A 652 -34.14 -27.85 -15.28
C ALA A 652 -35.12 -26.93 -16.04
N THR A 653 -35.92 -26.20 -15.28
CA THR A 653 -36.64 -25.00 -15.72
C THR A 653 -35.86 -23.79 -15.24
N ARG A 654 -35.41 -22.93 -16.19
CA ARG A 654 -34.83 -21.64 -15.90
C ARG A 654 -35.94 -20.60 -15.77
N LYS A 655 -35.84 -19.70 -14.81
CA LYS A 655 -36.65 -18.47 -14.71
C LYS A 655 -35.71 -17.27 -14.54
N GLN A 656 -35.94 -16.19 -15.28
CA GLN A 656 -35.29 -14.90 -15.13
C GLN A 656 -36.35 -13.87 -14.72
N VAL A 657 -36.18 -13.28 -13.56
CA VAL A 657 -37.19 -12.41 -12.95
C VAL A 657 -36.55 -11.08 -12.56
N ARG A 658 -37.18 -10.00 -12.95
CA ARG A 658 -36.81 -8.67 -12.47
C ARG A 658 -37.63 -8.32 -11.24
N VAL A 659 -36.93 -8.05 -10.15
CA VAL A 659 -37.52 -7.49 -8.93
C VAL A 659 -37.31 -5.98 -8.97
N HIS A 660 -38.36 -5.24 -9.25
CA HIS A 660 -38.33 -3.78 -9.24
C HIS A 660 -38.33 -3.27 -7.78
N LEU A 661 -37.44 -2.31 -7.48
CA LEU A 661 -37.18 -1.84 -6.14
C LEU A 661 -37.55 -0.37 -5.89
N GLY A 662 -38.24 0.23 -6.87
CA GLY A 662 -38.59 1.66 -6.87
C GLY A 662 -37.47 2.54 -7.47
N ASP A 663 -37.80 3.79 -7.77
CA ASP A 663 -36.87 4.81 -8.31
C ASP A 663 -36.08 4.36 -9.57
N GLY A 664 -36.66 3.42 -10.35
CA GLY A 664 -36.00 2.83 -11.52
C GLY A 664 -34.92 1.79 -11.21
N GLU A 665 -34.69 1.48 -9.95
CA GLU A 665 -33.76 0.42 -9.53
C GLU A 665 -34.43 -0.95 -9.52
N TYR A 666 -33.62 -1.97 -9.83
CA TYR A 666 -34.06 -3.37 -9.87
C TYR A 666 -32.90 -4.32 -9.62
N GLN A 667 -33.24 -5.55 -9.25
CA GLN A 667 -32.30 -6.68 -9.27
C GLN A 667 -32.82 -7.77 -10.19
N ASP A 668 -31.95 -8.37 -11.00
CA ASP A 668 -32.29 -9.46 -11.92
C ASP A 668 -31.98 -10.80 -11.29
N LEU A 669 -33.04 -11.54 -10.88
CA LEU A 669 -32.92 -12.85 -10.27
C LEU A 669 -32.92 -13.92 -11.35
N LEU A 670 -31.90 -14.78 -11.34
CA LEU A 670 -31.80 -16.00 -12.15
C LEU A 670 -32.09 -17.20 -11.28
N MET A 671 -32.97 -18.09 -11.72
CA MET A 671 -33.34 -19.31 -11.01
C MET A 671 -33.24 -20.54 -11.90
N TYR A 672 -32.86 -21.65 -11.33
CA TYR A 672 -33.00 -23.00 -11.90
C TYR A 672 -33.71 -23.91 -10.93
N LEU A 673 -34.80 -24.53 -11.37
CA LEU A 673 -35.59 -25.50 -10.62
C LEU A 673 -35.58 -26.86 -11.35
N PRO A 674 -35.66 -27.98 -10.67
CA PRO A 674 -35.84 -29.26 -11.34
C PRO A 674 -37.08 -29.26 -12.25
N ALA A 675 -36.95 -29.76 -13.47
CA ALA A 675 -37.99 -29.67 -14.47
C ALA A 675 -39.32 -30.34 -14.01
N GLY A 676 -40.41 -29.59 -14.03
CA GLY A 676 -41.74 -30.03 -13.62
C GLY A 676 -41.92 -30.29 -12.13
N ALA A 677 -40.91 -29.98 -11.29
CA ALA A 677 -41.04 -30.07 -9.85
C ALA A 677 -41.79 -28.86 -9.28
N THR A 678 -42.60 -29.11 -8.24
CA THR A 678 -43.23 -28.09 -7.42
C THR A 678 -42.83 -28.29 -5.97
N ASN A 679 -42.98 -27.27 -5.15
CA ASN A 679 -42.64 -27.33 -3.73
C ASN A 679 -41.13 -27.58 -3.49
N VAL A 680 -40.28 -26.91 -4.28
CA VAL A 680 -38.81 -27.04 -4.28
C VAL A 680 -38.17 -26.19 -3.20
N LEU A 681 -37.21 -26.78 -2.48
CA LEU A 681 -36.29 -25.97 -1.65
C LEU A 681 -35.23 -25.32 -2.54
N VAL A 682 -35.10 -23.98 -2.44
CA VAL A 682 -34.16 -23.18 -3.25
C VAL A 682 -33.03 -22.62 -2.41
N PHE A 683 -31.78 -22.80 -2.88
CA PHE A 683 -30.61 -22.09 -2.33
C PHE A 683 -30.50 -20.73 -2.99
N LEU A 684 -30.57 -19.67 -2.21
CA LEU A 684 -30.46 -18.27 -2.67
C LEU A 684 -29.12 -17.69 -2.24
N GLY A 685 -28.35 -17.16 -3.19
CA GLY A 685 -27.07 -16.49 -2.92
C GLY A 685 -26.80 -15.32 -3.86
N VAL A 686 -25.86 -14.46 -3.48
CA VAL A 686 -25.41 -13.31 -4.28
C VAL A 686 -24.18 -13.71 -5.09
N ASN A 687 -24.13 -13.41 -6.38
CA ASN A 687 -22.94 -13.63 -7.20
C ASN A 687 -22.15 -12.32 -7.39
N PHE A 688 -20.83 -12.46 -7.72
CA PHE A 688 -19.90 -11.34 -7.84
C PHE A 688 -19.83 -10.75 -9.24
N PHE A 689 -20.07 -11.56 -10.29
CA PHE A 689 -19.63 -11.25 -11.65
C PHE A 689 -20.77 -11.23 -12.66
N GLY A 690 -22.01 -11.26 -12.19
CA GLY A 690 -23.21 -11.27 -13.04
C GLY A 690 -23.75 -12.69 -13.29
N ASN A 691 -25.06 -12.76 -13.51
CA ASN A 691 -25.78 -14.03 -13.64
C ASN A 691 -25.28 -14.90 -14.81
N HIS A 692 -24.77 -14.32 -15.88
CA HIS A 692 -24.24 -15.04 -17.05
C HIS A 692 -22.95 -15.82 -16.72
N THR A 693 -22.27 -15.51 -15.61
CA THR A 693 -21.01 -16.17 -15.26
C THR A 693 -21.20 -17.51 -14.57
N ILE A 694 -22.38 -17.77 -13.99
CA ILE A 694 -22.58 -18.95 -13.13
C ILE A 694 -22.66 -20.28 -13.90
N CYS A 695 -23.06 -20.27 -15.16
CA CYS A 695 -23.04 -21.45 -16.03
C CYS A 695 -22.98 -21.04 -17.53
N THR A 696 -22.82 -22.03 -18.41
CA THR A 696 -22.68 -21.81 -19.87
C THR A 696 -24.01 -21.69 -20.62
N ASP A 697 -25.15 -21.62 -19.94
CA ASP A 697 -26.45 -21.46 -20.55
C ASP A 697 -26.55 -20.15 -21.33
N TRP A 698 -26.69 -20.22 -22.65
CA TRP A 698 -26.74 -19.09 -23.54
C TRP A 698 -28.02 -18.23 -23.42
N ALA A 699 -29.09 -18.78 -22.84
CA ALA A 699 -30.31 -18.04 -22.66
C ALA A 699 -30.33 -17.12 -21.43
N ILE A 700 -29.30 -17.19 -20.57
CA ILE A 700 -29.14 -16.19 -19.51
C ILE A 700 -28.92 -14.83 -20.14
N ALA A 701 -29.74 -13.86 -19.76
CA ALA A 701 -29.61 -12.46 -20.19
C ALA A 701 -28.22 -11.90 -19.79
N LEU A 702 -27.66 -11.12 -20.69
CA LEU A 702 -26.42 -10.39 -20.36
C LEU A 702 -26.77 -9.17 -19.53
N PRO A 703 -25.89 -8.77 -18.61
CA PRO A 703 -26.08 -7.56 -17.83
C PRO A 703 -26.12 -6.33 -18.75
N ASP A 704 -26.90 -5.33 -18.37
CA ASP A 704 -26.91 -4.04 -19.05
C ASP A 704 -25.54 -3.37 -18.86
N SER A 705 -24.81 -3.15 -19.95
CA SER A 705 -23.46 -2.58 -19.97
C SER A 705 -23.38 -1.16 -19.38
N LEU A 706 -24.51 -0.48 -19.25
CA LEU A 706 -24.59 0.83 -18.57
C LEU A 706 -24.71 0.72 -17.06
N ARG A 707 -25.05 -0.46 -16.54
CA ARG A 707 -25.25 -0.69 -15.11
C ARG A 707 -24.04 -1.32 -14.42
N TYR A 708 -23.23 -2.07 -15.16
CA TYR A 708 -22.15 -2.86 -14.60
C TYR A 708 -20.78 -2.30 -14.99
N ARG A 709 -19.77 -2.67 -14.27
CA ARG A 709 -18.40 -2.26 -14.56
C ARG A 709 -17.96 -2.76 -15.93
N SER A 710 -17.03 -2.05 -16.56
CA SER A 710 -16.54 -2.35 -17.90
C SER A 710 -15.77 -3.68 -18.06
N ASP A 711 -15.44 -4.33 -16.94
CA ASP A 711 -14.79 -5.65 -16.91
C ASP A 711 -15.77 -6.83 -16.98
N TYR A 712 -17.09 -6.57 -16.95
CA TYR A 712 -18.12 -7.58 -17.20
C TYR A 712 -18.25 -7.82 -18.71
N THR A 713 -17.54 -8.82 -19.23
CA THR A 713 -17.47 -9.10 -20.66
C THR A 713 -18.34 -10.30 -21.05
N LEU A 714 -18.72 -10.38 -22.34
CA LEU A 714 -19.40 -11.52 -22.94
C LEU A 714 -18.60 -12.82 -22.78
N ASP A 715 -17.28 -12.73 -22.80
CA ASP A 715 -16.37 -13.87 -22.69
C ASP A 715 -16.34 -14.48 -21.27
N ALA A 716 -16.93 -13.80 -20.29
CA ALA A 716 -17.02 -14.27 -18.91
C ALA A 716 -18.15 -15.31 -18.69
N ARG A 717 -18.98 -15.62 -19.71
CA ARG A 717 -20.07 -16.63 -19.56
C ARG A 717 -19.55 -17.96 -19.07
N GLY A 718 -20.15 -18.46 -17.98
CA GLY A 718 -19.76 -19.72 -17.35
C GLY A 718 -18.41 -19.71 -16.63
N SER A 719 -17.73 -18.57 -16.52
CA SER A 719 -16.40 -18.47 -15.88
C SER A 719 -16.41 -18.86 -14.39
N GLN A 720 -17.57 -18.78 -13.73
CA GLN A 720 -17.75 -19.13 -12.33
C GLN A 720 -18.52 -20.45 -12.12
N ALA A 721 -18.71 -21.24 -13.18
CA ALA A 721 -19.48 -22.50 -13.12
C ALA A 721 -18.95 -23.50 -12.07
N HIS A 722 -17.67 -23.49 -11.77
CA HIS A 722 -17.06 -24.32 -10.74
C HIS A 722 -17.58 -24.00 -9.32
N ARG A 723 -18.05 -22.76 -9.09
CA ARG A 723 -18.65 -22.31 -7.82
C ARG A 723 -20.15 -22.58 -7.75
N TRP A 724 -20.78 -22.75 -8.90
CA TRP A 724 -22.21 -22.86 -9.07
C TRP A 724 -22.55 -24.14 -9.83
N PRO A 725 -22.44 -25.34 -9.20
CA PRO A 725 -22.70 -26.61 -9.88
C PRO A 725 -24.22 -26.83 -10.05
N VAL A 726 -24.83 -26.01 -10.91
CA VAL A 726 -26.29 -25.94 -11.11
C VAL A 726 -26.89 -27.33 -11.41
N GLU A 727 -26.29 -28.11 -12.31
CA GLU A 727 -26.78 -29.45 -12.64
C GLU A 727 -26.76 -30.38 -11.42
N THR A 728 -25.71 -30.37 -10.62
CA THR A 728 -25.61 -31.20 -9.41
C THR A 728 -26.70 -30.84 -8.42
N ILE A 729 -26.97 -29.56 -8.21
CA ILE A 729 -28.02 -29.07 -7.32
C ILE A 729 -29.39 -29.50 -7.80
N VAL A 730 -29.68 -29.31 -9.08
CA VAL A 730 -30.98 -29.66 -9.69
C VAL A 730 -31.19 -31.18 -9.70
N LYS A 731 -30.16 -31.97 -10.03
CA LYS A 731 -30.19 -33.45 -9.98
C LYS A 731 -30.47 -33.96 -8.56
N ALA A 732 -30.03 -33.23 -7.54
CA ALA A 732 -30.31 -33.56 -6.14
C ALA A 732 -31.75 -33.22 -5.68
N GLY A 733 -32.56 -32.59 -6.55
CA GLY A 733 -33.94 -32.21 -6.27
C GLY A 733 -34.12 -30.80 -5.69
N PHE A 734 -33.09 -29.97 -5.68
CA PHE A 734 -33.09 -28.60 -5.17
C PHE A 734 -33.10 -27.59 -6.30
N GLY A 735 -33.55 -26.39 -5.98
CA GLY A 735 -33.42 -25.23 -6.83
C GLY A 735 -32.22 -24.34 -6.40
N ILE A 736 -31.77 -23.49 -7.30
CA ILE A 736 -30.78 -22.44 -7.03
C ILE A 736 -31.25 -21.14 -7.62
N ALA A 737 -31.05 -20.05 -6.87
CA ALA A 737 -31.37 -18.68 -7.28
C ALA A 737 -30.21 -17.73 -6.95
N THR A 738 -29.99 -16.74 -7.81
CA THR A 738 -28.92 -15.77 -7.62
C THR A 738 -29.21 -14.44 -8.33
N PHE A 739 -28.65 -13.37 -7.81
CA PHE A 739 -28.57 -12.06 -8.46
C PHE A 739 -27.16 -11.46 -8.28
N CYS A 740 -26.81 -10.47 -9.08
CA CYS A 740 -25.49 -9.83 -9.00
C CYS A 740 -25.45 -8.80 -7.85
N CYS A 741 -24.35 -8.77 -7.11
CA CYS A 741 -24.12 -7.78 -6.04
C CYS A 741 -24.21 -6.33 -6.55
N GLU A 742 -23.82 -6.10 -7.81
CA GLU A 742 -23.85 -4.78 -8.47
C GLU A 742 -25.26 -4.22 -8.62
N ASP A 743 -26.30 -5.07 -8.64
CA ASP A 743 -27.69 -4.62 -8.73
C ASP A 743 -28.09 -3.78 -7.50
N ILE A 744 -27.53 -4.08 -6.34
CA ILE A 744 -27.89 -3.45 -5.06
C ILE A 744 -26.85 -2.42 -4.63
N ALA A 745 -25.58 -2.82 -4.59
CA ALA A 745 -24.48 -1.94 -4.22
C ALA A 745 -23.19 -2.44 -4.86
N PRO A 746 -22.60 -1.69 -5.80
CA PRO A 746 -21.32 -2.03 -6.39
C PRO A 746 -20.24 -2.25 -5.33
N ASP A 747 -19.40 -3.28 -5.53
CA ASP A 747 -18.32 -3.60 -4.60
C ASP A 747 -17.09 -2.72 -4.85
N SER A 748 -17.28 -1.43 -4.69
CA SER A 748 -16.28 -0.38 -4.88
C SER A 748 -16.57 0.79 -3.94
N GLU A 749 -15.55 1.34 -3.32
CA GLU A 749 -15.68 2.53 -2.47
C GLU A 749 -16.27 3.73 -3.22
N GLU A 750 -15.93 3.85 -4.51
CA GLU A 750 -16.34 4.97 -5.36
C GLU A 750 -17.76 4.83 -5.86
N GLU A 751 -18.24 3.60 -5.98
CA GLU A 751 -19.49 3.28 -6.66
C GLU A 751 -20.57 2.69 -5.74
N CYS A 752 -20.20 2.34 -4.51
CA CYS A 752 -21.10 1.67 -3.55
C CYS A 752 -22.45 2.36 -3.32
N CYS A 753 -22.55 3.65 -3.61
CA CYS A 753 -23.75 4.45 -3.51
C CYS A 753 -24.38 4.80 -4.86
N LYS A 754 -23.98 4.18 -5.96
CA LYS A 754 -24.55 4.46 -7.30
C LYS A 754 -25.84 3.70 -7.62
N ARG A 755 -26.23 2.75 -6.79
CA ARG A 755 -27.42 1.90 -6.95
C ARG A 755 -28.35 2.06 -5.76
N VAL A 756 -29.14 1.04 -5.50
CA VAL A 756 -30.16 1.01 -4.45
C VAL A 756 -29.68 1.61 -3.13
N ARG A 757 -28.45 1.29 -2.72
CA ARG A 757 -27.88 1.86 -1.49
C ARG A 757 -27.91 3.39 -1.45
N GLY A 758 -27.64 4.04 -2.58
CA GLY A 758 -27.58 5.50 -2.68
C GLY A 758 -28.94 6.19 -2.63
N HIS A 759 -30.04 5.50 -2.96
CA HIS A 759 -31.39 6.05 -2.90
C HIS A 759 -31.93 6.18 -1.47
N TYR A 760 -31.20 5.61 -0.48
CA TYR A 760 -31.59 5.65 0.92
C TYR A 760 -30.55 6.39 1.80
N PRO A 761 -30.31 7.70 1.58
CA PRO A 761 -29.22 8.44 2.28
C PRO A 761 -29.50 8.63 3.79
N GLY A 762 -30.72 8.38 4.25
CA GLY A 762 -31.09 8.43 5.68
C GLY A 762 -30.68 7.18 6.48
N TYR A 763 -30.18 6.14 5.82
CA TYR A 763 -29.76 4.89 6.45
C TYR A 763 -28.24 4.77 6.52
N THR A 764 -27.71 4.12 7.57
CA THR A 764 -26.27 4.05 7.85
C THR A 764 -25.62 2.76 7.37
N TRP A 765 -26.30 1.96 6.57
CA TRP A 765 -25.90 0.62 6.14
C TRP A 765 -24.62 0.57 5.27
N GLY A 766 -23.77 -0.44 5.53
CA GLY A 766 -22.68 -0.81 4.65
C GLY A 766 -23.12 -1.75 3.53
N ASN A 767 -22.20 -2.07 2.59
CA ASN A 767 -22.55 -2.98 1.48
C ASN A 767 -22.96 -4.36 1.94
N ILE A 768 -22.37 -4.90 3.04
CA ILE A 768 -22.78 -6.21 3.58
C ILE A 768 -24.27 -6.18 3.95
N ALA A 769 -24.74 -5.12 4.61
CA ALA A 769 -26.16 -4.97 4.94
C ALA A 769 -27.03 -4.72 3.69
N ALA A 770 -26.50 -4.01 2.68
CA ALA A 770 -27.21 -3.77 1.44
C ALA A 770 -27.42 -5.07 0.66
N TRP A 771 -26.39 -5.92 0.52
CA TRP A 771 -26.51 -7.22 -0.10
C TRP A 771 -27.43 -8.18 0.68
N ALA A 772 -27.39 -8.13 2.02
CA ALA A 772 -28.33 -8.87 2.86
C ALA A 772 -29.78 -8.40 2.67
N TRP A 773 -29.99 -7.10 2.49
CA TRP A 773 -31.30 -6.54 2.14
C TRP A 773 -31.76 -7.01 0.75
N GLY A 774 -30.86 -7.07 -0.25
CA GLY A 774 -31.17 -7.60 -1.58
C GLY A 774 -31.58 -9.07 -1.54
N LEU A 775 -30.98 -9.89 -0.66
CA LEU A 775 -31.39 -11.28 -0.42
C LEU A 775 -32.84 -11.33 0.11
N SER A 776 -33.22 -10.42 1.00
CA SER A 776 -34.61 -10.34 1.49
C SER A 776 -35.61 -9.88 0.41
N ARG A 777 -35.16 -9.03 -0.53
CA ARG A 777 -35.99 -8.63 -1.70
C ARG A 777 -36.18 -9.79 -2.69
N ALA A 778 -35.14 -10.57 -2.94
CA ALA A 778 -35.26 -11.81 -3.71
C ALA A 778 -36.22 -12.81 -3.02
N MET A 779 -36.14 -12.92 -1.68
CA MET A 779 -37.06 -13.74 -0.88
C MET A 779 -38.52 -13.30 -1.05
N ASP A 780 -38.78 -11.98 -1.15
CA ASP A 780 -40.15 -11.46 -1.36
C ASP A 780 -40.77 -12.01 -2.66
N TYR A 781 -39.98 -12.17 -3.74
CA TYR A 781 -40.43 -12.86 -4.95
C TYR A 781 -40.60 -14.35 -4.75
N LEU A 782 -39.59 -15.02 -4.13
CA LEU A 782 -39.60 -16.49 -3.99
C LEU A 782 -40.80 -17.00 -3.20
N GLU A 783 -41.32 -16.23 -2.24
CA GLU A 783 -42.59 -16.53 -1.53
C GLU A 783 -43.82 -16.50 -2.43
N THR A 784 -43.77 -15.80 -3.56
CA THR A 784 -44.87 -15.72 -4.51
C THR A 784 -44.83 -16.83 -5.59
N ASP A 785 -43.69 -17.47 -5.74
CA ASP A 785 -43.49 -18.53 -6.76
C ASP A 785 -44.02 -19.86 -6.25
N ASN A 786 -45.07 -20.38 -6.89
CA ASN A 786 -45.79 -21.61 -6.48
C ASN A 786 -44.91 -22.88 -6.57
N ASP A 787 -43.76 -22.84 -7.28
CA ASP A 787 -42.86 -23.96 -7.40
C ASP A 787 -41.87 -24.01 -6.23
N VAL A 788 -41.76 -22.92 -5.41
CA VAL A 788 -40.82 -22.79 -4.29
C VAL A 788 -41.52 -23.08 -2.96
N SER A 789 -40.93 -23.90 -2.10
CA SER A 789 -41.45 -24.20 -0.77
C SER A 789 -40.71 -23.52 0.37
N LYS A 790 -39.38 -23.60 0.32
CA LYS A 790 -38.48 -23.09 1.33
C LYS A 790 -37.27 -22.44 0.64
N VAL A 791 -36.61 -21.52 1.32
CA VAL A 791 -35.40 -20.89 0.83
C VAL A 791 -34.28 -20.99 1.86
N ALA A 792 -33.17 -21.61 1.46
CA ALA A 792 -31.92 -21.59 2.20
C ALA A 792 -31.04 -20.43 1.70
N VAL A 793 -30.57 -19.54 2.58
CA VAL A 793 -29.64 -18.50 2.19
C VAL A 793 -28.21 -19.01 2.31
N PHE A 794 -27.38 -18.74 1.29
CA PHE A 794 -25.99 -19.13 1.31
C PHE A 794 -25.09 -18.02 0.78
N GLY A 795 -23.80 -18.08 1.13
CA GLY A 795 -22.81 -17.18 0.56
C GLY A 795 -21.38 -17.62 0.82
N HIS A 796 -20.51 -17.27 -0.13
CA HIS A 796 -19.08 -17.48 -0.06
C HIS A 796 -18.37 -16.16 0.23
N SER A 797 -17.34 -16.20 1.09
CA SER A 797 -16.50 -15.03 1.36
C SER A 797 -17.35 -13.85 1.90
N ARG A 798 -17.21 -12.64 1.33
CA ARG A 798 -18.03 -11.46 1.68
C ARG A 798 -19.52 -11.67 1.51
N MET A 799 -19.93 -12.52 0.57
CA MET A 799 -21.36 -12.88 0.43
C MET A 799 -21.80 -13.87 1.53
N GLY A 800 -20.87 -14.62 2.12
CA GLY A 800 -21.11 -15.37 3.35
C GLY A 800 -21.42 -14.45 4.54
N LYS A 801 -20.71 -13.32 4.66
CA LYS A 801 -21.03 -12.28 5.66
C LYS A 801 -22.43 -11.70 5.43
N ALA A 802 -22.80 -11.44 4.17
CA ALA A 802 -24.14 -10.98 3.80
C ALA A 802 -25.24 -12.04 4.11
N ALA A 803 -24.96 -13.32 3.84
CA ALA A 803 -25.88 -14.41 4.15
C ALA A 803 -26.10 -14.57 5.66
N VAL A 804 -25.05 -14.45 6.48
CA VAL A 804 -25.15 -14.44 7.96
C VAL A 804 -26.07 -13.31 8.42
N TRP A 805 -25.85 -12.09 7.91
CA TRP A 805 -26.67 -10.95 8.30
C TRP A 805 -28.11 -11.05 7.77
N ALA A 806 -28.31 -11.54 6.54
CA ALA A 806 -29.64 -11.80 5.98
C ALA A 806 -30.45 -12.79 6.84
N SER A 807 -29.83 -13.92 7.21
CA SER A 807 -30.46 -14.92 8.08
C SER A 807 -30.82 -14.35 9.46
N ALA A 808 -29.95 -13.50 10.02
CA ALA A 808 -30.20 -12.83 11.30
C ALA A 808 -31.40 -11.87 11.22
N LYS A 809 -31.55 -11.14 10.13
CA LYS A 809 -32.59 -10.12 9.95
C LYS A 809 -33.92 -10.70 9.48
N ASP A 810 -33.88 -11.69 8.58
CA ASP A 810 -35.06 -12.23 7.91
C ASP A 810 -35.28 -13.70 8.30
N THR A 811 -36.28 -13.91 9.13
CA THR A 811 -36.62 -15.23 9.67
C THR A 811 -37.33 -16.16 8.69
N ARG A 812 -37.65 -15.70 7.49
CA ARG A 812 -38.25 -16.51 6.42
C ARG A 812 -37.27 -17.49 5.79
N PHE A 813 -35.96 -17.17 5.83
CA PHE A 813 -34.94 -18.13 5.39
C PHE A 813 -34.99 -19.37 6.26
N ALA A 814 -35.15 -20.53 5.64
CA ALA A 814 -35.29 -21.77 6.35
C ALA A 814 -33.96 -22.36 6.87
N MET A 815 -32.83 -21.95 6.28
CA MET A 815 -31.48 -22.42 6.61
C MET A 815 -30.45 -21.36 6.24
N LEU A 816 -29.34 -21.33 6.96
CA LEU A 816 -28.14 -20.54 6.61
C LEU A 816 -26.97 -21.45 6.25
N VAL A 817 -26.27 -21.11 5.15
CA VAL A 817 -24.96 -21.67 4.81
C VAL A 817 -23.94 -20.52 4.72
N SER A 818 -22.88 -20.57 5.52
CA SER A 818 -21.76 -19.63 5.52
C SER A 818 -20.49 -20.36 5.10
N ASN A 819 -19.98 -20.04 3.90
CA ASN A 819 -18.79 -20.63 3.35
C ASN A 819 -17.62 -19.65 3.41
N ALA A 820 -16.54 -20.00 4.13
CA ALA A 820 -15.30 -19.23 4.26
C ALA A 820 -15.54 -17.73 4.47
N SER A 821 -16.44 -17.36 5.37
CA SER A 821 -16.88 -15.97 5.52
C SER A 821 -15.96 -15.09 6.42
N GLY A 822 -15.14 -15.70 7.26
CA GLY A 822 -14.07 -15.06 8.01
C GLY A 822 -14.50 -13.91 8.94
N CYS A 823 -13.62 -12.93 9.10
CA CYS A 823 -13.84 -11.74 9.93
C CYS A 823 -15.08 -10.95 9.48
N GLY A 824 -15.94 -10.60 10.45
CA GLY A 824 -17.23 -9.96 10.14
C GLY A 824 -18.27 -10.90 9.48
N GLY A 825 -17.97 -12.18 9.40
CA GLY A 825 -18.85 -13.26 8.98
C GLY A 825 -19.04 -14.29 10.09
N ALA A 826 -18.46 -15.49 9.95
CA ALA A 826 -18.57 -16.56 10.95
C ALA A 826 -17.40 -16.59 11.96
N ALA A 827 -16.21 -16.02 11.62
CA ALA A 827 -15.04 -16.15 12.49
C ALA A 827 -15.10 -15.22 13.73
N ILE A 828 -14.68 -15.72 14.88
CA ILE A 828 -14.55 -14.93 16.12
C ILE A 828 -13.54 -13.82 15.93
N SER A 829 -13.96 -12.56 16.02
CA SER A 829 -13.10 -11.40 15.80
C SER A 829 -12.02 -11.23 16.87
N ARG A 830 -12.30 -11.58 18.14
CA ARG A 830 -11.35 -11.48 19.26
C ARG A 830 -10.14 -12.38 19.14
N ARG A 831 -10.15 -13.34 18.24
CA ARG A 831 -8.99 -14.20 17.97
C ARG A 831 -7.89 -13.44 17.24
N CYS A 832 -8.24 -12.36 16.51
CA CYS A 832 -7.31 -11.59 15.70
C CYS A 832 -6.50 -12.46 14.73
N TYR A 833 -7.00 -13.65 14.37
CA TYR A 833 -6.35 -14.61 13.48
C TYR A 833 -6.74 -14.33 12.03
N GLY A 834 -5.80 -14.34 11.10
CA GLY A 834 -6.05 -14.01 9.70
C GLY A 834 -6.52 -12.56 9.50
N GLU A 835 -7.68 -12.37 8.85
CA GLU A 835 -8.25 -11.05 8.64
C GLU A 835 -8.77 -10.44 9.94
N THR A 836 -8.33 -9.21 10.27
CA THR A 836 -8.73 -8.49 11.48
C THR A 836 -9.79 -7.40 11.18
N ILE A 837 -10.45 -6.89 12.23
CA ILE A 837 -11.40 -5.76 12.09
C ILE A 837 -10.69 -4.54 11.51
N ARG A 838 -9.47 -4.22 11.97
CA ARG A 838 -8.69 -3.13 11.41
C ARG A 838 -8.47 -3.33 9.91
N ARG A 839 -8.07 -4.53 9.52
CA ARG A 839 -7.78 -4.84 8.11
C ARG A 839 -9.01 -4.66 7.24
N ILE A 840 -10.12 -5.29 7.60
CA ILE A 840 -11.33 -5.29 6.77
C ILE A 840 -11.97 -3.89 6.68
N THR A 841 -11.98 -3.12 7.79
CA THR A 841 -12.55 -1.76 7.82
C THR A 841 -11.65 -0.70 7.17
N THR A 842 -10.35 -0.96 7.06
CA THR A 842 -9.40 -0.09 6.36
C THR A 842 -9.44 -0.34 4.84
N HIS A 843 -9.49 -1.62 4.40
CA HIS A 843 -9.48 -1.96 2.98
C HIS A 843 -10.85 -1.83 2.31
N TYR A 844 -11.91 -2.08 3.08
CA TYR A 844 -13.29 -2.04 2.61
C TYR A 844 -14.14 -1.16 3.53
N PRO A 845 -13.83 0.16 3.65
CA PRO A 845 -14.52 1.06 4.59
C PRO A 845 -16.01 1.20 4.30
N TYR A 846 -16.44 0.81 3.11
CA TYR A 846 -17.83 0.85 2.65
C TYR A 846 -18.63 -0.43 2.96
N TRP A 847 -17.98 -1.53 3.42
CA TRP A 847 -18.68 -2.78 3.75
C TRP A 847 -19.47 -2.69 5.04
N PHE A 848 -18.94 -1.97 6.02
CA PHE A 848 -19.54 -1.80 7.35
C PHE A 848 -19.75 -0.32 7.68
N THR A 849 -20.38 -0.04 8.83
CA THR A 849 -20.46 1.33 9.33
C THR A 849 -19.09 1.81 9.84
N SER A 850 -18.90 3.13 9.87
CA SER A 850 -17.69 3.72 10.49
C SER A 850 -17.55 3.40 11.99
N ALA A 851 -18.64 3.04 12.67
CA ALA A 851 -18.61 2.65 14.07
C ALA A 851 -17.85 1.33 14.30
N PHE A 852 -17.79 0.44 13.30
CA PHE A 852 -17.10 -0.84 13.43
C PHE A 852 -15.58 -0.69 13.46
N SER A 853 -15.03 0.29 12.76
CA SER A 853 -13.59 0.52 12.69
C SER A 853 -12.92 0.85 14.03
N LYS A 854 -13.67 1.36 15.01
CA LYS A 854 -13.15 1.65 16.36
C LYS A 854 -12.70 0.42 17.13
N TYR A 855 -13.19 -0.75 16.72
CA TYR A 855 -12.84 -2.03 17.35
C TYR A 855 -11.57 -2.67 16.76
N GLY A 856 -11.03 -2.15 15.66
CA GLY A 856 -9.74 -2.60 15.13
C GLY A 856 -8.62 -2.40 16.16
N ASP A 857 -7.89 -3.47 16.50
CA ASP A 857 -6.92 -3.59 17.60
C ASP A 857 -7.52 -3.35 19.01
N ASN A 858 -8.83 -3.37 19.14
CA ASN A 858 -9.57 -3.21 20.37
C ASN A 858 -10.77 -4.17 20.40
N GLU A 859 -10.62 -5.35 19.84
CA GLU A 859 -11.67 -6.35 19.69
C GLU A 859 -12.30 -6.73 21.05
N ASP A 860 -11.54 -6.68 22.13
CA ASP A 860 -12.05 -6.92 23.47
C ASP A 860 -13.10 -5.90 23.95
N LEU A 861 -13.12 -4.70 23.36
CA LEU A 861 -14.11 -3.66 23.67
C LEU A 861 -15.46 -3.85 22.96
N MET A 862 -15.55 -4.81 22.02
CA MET A 862 -16.82 -5.10 21.33
C MET A 862 -17.86 -5.61 22.33
N PRO A 863 -19.09 -5.09 22.30
CA PRO A 863 -20.17 -5.61 23.14
C PRO A 863 -20.83 -6.87 22.58
N PHE A 864 -20.30 -7.44 21.49
CA PHE A 864 -20.76 -8.64 20.78
C PHE A 864 -19.57 -9.36 20.13
N ASP A 865 -19.78 -10.55 19.55
CA ASP A 865 -18.88 -11.19 18.60
C ASP A 865 -19.67 -12.09 17.65
N GLN A 866 -19.04 -12.61 16.60
CA GLN A 866 -19.71 -13.25 15.47
C GLN A 866 -20.50 -14.53 15.82
N HIS A 867 -20.15 -15.25 16.88
CA HIS A 867 -20.98 -16.36 17.40
C HIS A 867 -22.41 -15.91 17.79
N GLU A 868 -22.57 -14.67 18.25
CA GLU A 868 -23.90 -14.11 18.54
C GLU A 868 -24.67 -13.80 17.25
N ALA A 869 -23.98 -13.36 16.17
CA ALA A 869 -24.61 -13.19 14.86
C ALA A 869 -25.10 -14.53 14.29
N LEU A 870 -24.29 -15.58 14.40
CA LEU A 870 -24.70 -16.94 14.03
C LEU A 870 -25.87 -17.44 14.87
N ALA A 871 -25.84 -17.19 16.18
CA ALA A 871 -26.91 -17.59 17.11
C ALA A 871 -28.27 -16.94 16.80
N LEU A 872 -28.30 -15.78 16.11
CA LEU A 872 -29.54 -15.14 15.64
C LEU A 872 -30.29 -15.99 14.59
N THR A 873 -29.64 -17.01 14.02
CA THR A 873 -30.27 -17.98 13.09
C THR A 873 -31.19 -18.96 13.85
N ALA A 874 -30.88 -19.29 15.11
CA ALA A 874 -31.66 -20.26 15.88
C ALA A 874 -33.16 -19.89 15.91
N PRO A 875 -34.06 -20.92 15.84
CA PRO A 875 -33.81 -22.37 15.88
C PRO A 875 -33.55 -23.03 14.51
N ARG A 876 -33.39 -22.25 13.43
CA ARG A 876 -33.23 -22.75 12.06
C ARG A 876 -31.85 -23.41 11.86
N PRO A 877 -31.75 -24.39 10.94
CA PRO A 877 -30.51 -25.04 10.62
C PRO A 877 -29.42 -24.04 10.17
N LEU A 878 -28.18 -24.31 10.56
CA LEU A 878 -27.00 -23.48 10.31
C LEU A 878 -25.84 -24.36 9.88
N TYR A 879 -25.21 -24.05 8.74
CA TYR A 879 -24.03 -24.74 8.23
C TYR A 879 -22.87 -23.77 8.04
N VAL A 880 -21.69 -24.14 8.52
CA VAL A 880 -20.45 -23.38 8.32
C VAL A 880 -19.42 -24.25 7.63
N GLU A 881 -18.72 -23.72 6.66
CA GLU A 881 -17.65 -24.39 5.93
C GLU A 881 -16.38 -23.56 6.00
N SER A 882 -15.25 -24.24 6.02
CA SER A 882 -13.90 -23.69 5.99
C SER A 882 -12.95 -24.50 5.12
N ALA A 883 -11.81 -23.93 4.75
CA ALA A 883 -10.74 -24.63 4.03
C ALA A 883 -9.41 -24.58 4.81
N THR A 884 -8.64 -25.68 4.79
CA THR A 884 -7.43 -25.82 5.62
C THR A 884 -6.32 -24.84 5.30
N GLU A 885 -6.21 -24.39 4.03
CA GLU A 885 -5.22 -23.46 3.56
C GLU A 885 -5.73 -22.00 3.58
N ASP A 886 -7.03 -21.79 3.87
CA ASP A 886 -7.62 -20.46 3.98
C ASP A 886 -7.45 -19.88 5.39
N ARG A 887 -6.19 -19.70 5.79
CA ARG A 887 -5.87 -19.13 7.10
C ARG A 887 -6.38 -17.69 7.28
N TRP A 888 -6.64 -17.00 6.15
CA TRP A 888 -7.19 -15.65 6.16
C TRP A 888 -8.59 -15.59 6.77
N SER A 889 -9.41 -16.60 6.53
CA SER A 889 -10.78 -16.68 7.05
C SER A 889 -10.87 -17.27 8.47
N ASP A 890 -9.76 -17.64 9.10
CA ASP A 890 -9.72 -18.25 10.44
C ASP A 890 -10.63 -19.49 10.58
N PRO A 891 -10.31 -20.62 9.95
CA PRO A 891 -11.16 -21.83 9.98
C PRO A 891 -11.52 -22.29 11.40
N ARG A 892 -10.57 -22.17 12.33
CA ARG A 892 -10.81 -22.54 13.72
C ARG A 892 -11.75 -21.56 14.42
N GLY A 893 -11.61 -20.25 14.12
CA GLY A 893 -12.51 -19.23 14.63
C GLY A 893 -13.92 -19.38 14.12
N GLU A 894 -14.12 -19.80 12.86
CA GLU A 894 -15.44 -20.12 12.30
C GLU A 894 -16.08 -21.34 13.01
N PHE A 895 -15.30 -22.41 13.22
CA PHE A 895 -15.73 -23.59 13.96
C PHE A 895 -16.13 -23.25 15.40
N LEU A 896 -15.25 -22.54 16.14
CA LEU A 896 -15.53 -22.17 17.53
C LEU A 896 -16.74 -21.23 17.68
N SER A 897 -16.95 -20.38 16.70
CA SER A 897 -18.12 -19.50 16.65
C SER A 897 -19.43 -20.31 16.48
N LEU A 898 -19.41 -21.32 15.62
CA LEU A 898 -20.53 -22.24 15.44
C LEU A 898 -20.83 -23.01 16.73
N GLU A 899 -19.82 -23.61 17.37
CA GLU A 899 -19.96 -24.32 18.65
C GLU A 899 -20.55 -23.45 19.75
N ALA A 900 -20.17 -22.16 19.80
CA ALA A 900 -20.65 -21.20 20.79
C ALA A 900 -22.15 -20.86 20.62
N THR A 901 -22.82 -21.26 19.54
CA THR A 901 -24.26 -21.10 19.37
C THR A 901 -25.09 -22.13 20.15
N ALA A 902 -24.54 -23.26 20.53
CA ALA A 902 -25.23 -24.39 21.13
C ALA A 902 -26.12 -24.02 22.35
N PRO A 903 -25.70 -23.14 23.28
CA PRO A 903 -26.57 -22.74 24.40
C PRO A 903 -27.89 -22.09 23.97
N VAL A 904 -27.90 -21.39 22.83
CA VAL A 904 -29.11 -20.75 22.30
C VAL A 904 -30.06 -21.79 21.72
N TYR A 905 -29.53 -22.77 20.95
CA TYR A 905 -30.33 -23.89 20.44
C TYR A 905 -30.93 -24.77 21.57
N ALA A 906 -30.19 -24.92 22.66
CA ALA A 906 -30.67 -25.65 23.84
C ALA A 906 -31.95 -25.01 24.45
N LEU A 907 -32.13 -23.70 24.36
CA LEU A 907 -33.37 -23.03 24.80
C LEU A 907 -34.59 -23.47 24.03
N TYR A 908 -34.43 -23.92 22.79
CA TYR A 908 -35.49 -24.44 21.94
C TYR A 908 -35.69 -25.94 22.09
N GLY A 909 -34.97 -26.60 23.00
CA GLY A 909 -35.10 -28.02 23.31
C GLY A 909 -34.27 -28.95 22.42
N PHE A 910 -33.28 -28.44 21.71
CA PHE A 910 -32.35 -29.26 20.95
C PHE A 910 -31.28 -29.83 21.87
N ASP A 911 -31.24 -31.15 22.04
CA ASP A 911 -30.09 -31.83 22.68
C ASP A 911 -28.86 -31.80 21.78
N THR A 912 -29.06 -31.90 20.48
CA THR A 912 -28.05 -31.71 19.43
C THR A 912 -28.53 -30.58 18.53
N PRO A 913 -27.81 -29.46 18.46
CA PRO A 913 -28.19 -28.35 17.57
C PRO A 913 -28.25 -28.79 16.11
N PRO A 914 -29.18 -28.28 15.29
CA PRO A 914 -29.23 -28.53 13.86
C PRO A 914 -28.15 -27.66 13.17
N THR A 915 -26.89 -27.94 13.51
CA THR A 915 -25.72 -27.25 12.98
C THR A 915 -24.80 -28.22 12.26
N GLY A 916 -24.24 -27.82 11.14
CA GLY A 916 -23.28 -28.60 10.37
C GLY A 916 -21.95 -27.85 10.20
N TYR A 917 -20.89 -28.62 10.14
CA TYR A 917 -19.56 -28.11 9.84
C TYR A 917 -18.74 -29.09 9.02
N HIS A 918 -17.98 -28.56 8.06
CA HIS A 918 -16.87 -29.33 7.51
C HIS A 918 -15.71 -28.38 7.18
N ILE A 919 -14.51 -28.96 7.18
CA ILE A 919 -13.32 -28.30 6.67
C ILE A 919 -12.75 -29.17 5.55
N ARG A 920 -12.55 -28.60 4.37
CA ARG A 920 -11.94 -29.29 3.23
C ARG A 920 -10.46 -28.92 3.07
N PRO A 921 -9.65 -29.79 2.45
CA PRO A 921 -8.34 -29.40 1.96
C PRO A 921 -8.43 -28.32 0.89
N GLY A 922 -7.47 -27.38 0.86
CA GLY A 922 -7.36 -26.37 -0.18
C GLY A 922 -7.58 -24.93 0.29
N LYS A 923 -7.65 -24.01 -0.69
CA LYS A 923 -7.66 -22.55 -0.51
C LYS A 923 -9.07 -21.98 -0.41
N HIS A 924 -9.13 -20.64 -0.30
CA HIS A 924 -10.35 -19.84 -0.27
C HIS A 924 -11.19 -20.02 -1.53
N GLU A 925 -12.19 -20.86 -1.49
CA GLU A 925 -13.06 -21.22 -2.64
C GLU A 925 -14.37 -21.86 -2.15
N ILE A 926 -15.36 -21.95 -3.04
CA ILE A 926 -16.53 -22.83 -2.90
C ILE A 926 -16.55 -23.82 -4.07
N LEU A 927 -16.58 -25.09 -3.79
CA LEU A 927 -16.46 -26.16 -4.77
C LEU A 927 -17.69 -27.08 -4.76
N GLU A 928 -17.83 -27.92 -5.80
CA GLU A 928 -18.90 -28.91 -5.87
C GLU A 928 -18.90 -29.87 -4.66
N TYR A 929 -17.71 -30.15 -4.09
CA TYR A 929 -17.61 -30.95 -2.85
C TYR A 929 -18.37 -30.29 -1.68
N ASP A 930 -18.31 -28.99 -1.54
CA ASP A 930 -19.00 -28.26 -0.48
C ASP A 930 -20.51 -28.28 -0.71
N TRP A 931 -20.91 -28.11 -1.96
CA TRP A 931 -22.33 -28.21 -2.34
C TRP A 931 -22.95 -29.56 -2.01
N VAL A 932 -22.25 -30.68 -2.26
CA VAL A 932 -22.75 -32.01 -1.88
C VAL A 932 -23.05 -32.09 -0.37
N ARG A 933 -22.18 -31.50 0.46
CA ARG A 933 -22.40 -31.45 1.92
C ARG A 933 -23.60 -30.58 2.30
N TYR A 934 -23.77 -29.43 1.65
CA TYR A 934 -24.94 -28.56 1.91
C TYR A 934 -26.25 -29.25 1.50
N LEU A 935 -26.27 -29.92 0.36
CA LEU A 935 -27.43 -30.60 -0.13
C LEU A 935 -27.81 -31.79 0.80
N ASP A 936 -26.82 -32.56 1.25
CA ASP A 936 -27.07 -33.67 2.18
C ASP A 936 -27.60 -33.15 3.53
N PHE A 937 -27.00 -32.08 4.07
CA PHE A 937 -27.46 -31.47 5.30
C PHE A 937 -28.89 -30.89 5.17
N ALA A 938 -29.21 -30.25 4.05
CA ALA A 938 -30.55 -29.72 3.82
C ALA A 938 -31.59 -30.84 3.75
N LYS A 939 -31.25 -32.02 3.14
CA LYS A 939 -32.16 -33.20 3.13
C LYS A 939 -32.42 -33.75 4.52
N GLU A 940 -31.46 -33.68 5.42
CA GLU A 940 -31.58 -34.16 6.79
C GLU A 940 -32.39 -33.24 7.68
N GLN A 941 -32.27 -31.93 7.45
CA GLN A 941 -32.78 -30.91 8.38
C GLN A 941 -34.07 -30.22 7.94
N LEU A 942 -34.43 -30.24 6.63
CA LEU A 942 -35.58 -29.50 6.06
C LEU A 942 -36.54 -30.37 5.31
#